data_4ffa748a88434fd5ccb5e556da195856
#
_entry.id   4ffa748a88434fd5ccb5e556da195856
#
_cell.length_a   1.000
_cell.length_b   1.000
_cell.length_c   1.000
_cell.angle_alpha   90.00
_cell.angle_beta   90.00
_cell.angle_gamma   90.00
#
_symmetry.space_group_name_H-M   'P 1'
#
loop_
_entity.id
_entity.type
_entity.pdbx_description
1 polymer ?
#
loop_
_entity_poly.entity_id
_entity_poly.type
_entity_poly.pdbx_seq_one_letter_code
_entity_poly.pdbx_strand_id
1 'polypeptide(L)'
;MDYPYWCLGLLILMTGLAIGGYLDPSWPQKLQARWAPSPEKTESVSSESSPQTGNAKPPASNGTGRIGRRGAFSGSGGRAEAVLVVKSPAIFTPEGSEAFRNVVDRVDRLAEVASVRSLDQAPPLNIFGLSEPILPRANASQQRFDVAKKKATSHPLVVGQMLSSDAQTALVEIQYDWLYIQDNAQCTEPILAAARQVAKEHPNVPMEFHVTGSVPLRMVLIKNNRNNEIRYQAIGYSMILLMAAILFRGLSVVLVVAAAPVIGVFWTLGFLRYFDLQENPFSFVILPVLLSLVGFTDGVHIMIHIRKCMREGLPARVACKRTLELVGMACFLTSLTTSIGMGSLAWANHQVVREFGWSCVLGVTATWISVMLVIPLISMTPWSKRLTNGSERDLLHHVVERIEPTIGWIINRKRLISYLSILLTVGLGIVALALRPDDRKSSAFPTGSDAQESLEHLDQAMQGLDVCMIDVKWDPKRLSVAQAALAIEQVESILKKEPLIGHPLSLVTLLNALPGEGNVLDKLSMAELLPPPLRQRLFNEEQSTATVTYRCKDLGTATYKPTYERIDQALQDVVSKNPGLTMEMQGEAIWRWRNLYTIVTDLTASLGSAALIIFAVLAIAYRSLRLGLIAIIPNVLPLLASAAYMVMTKQPLEVVSVCCFTICLGIAVDDTIHFMSRYLEEFKHGGTHAEVIKRSFREVGTGMMMTTIVLVAGFSSVLTSDTRDHRVFGALGVITLVTALLCDMFLLPAMLAYFDRARAGSEAAPSQTSSEPTVGNPTLESNALESNAR
;
A
#
# COMPACT_ATOMS: atom_id res chain seq x y z
N MET A 1 -21.27 30.79 11.18
CA MET A 1 -22.67 30.78 10.72
C MET A 1 -23.39 32.10 10.80
N ASP A 2 -22.76 33.12 11.35
CA ASP A 2 -23.33 34.47 11.33
C ASP A 2 -23.33 35.05 9.91
N TYR A 3 -22.42 34.57 9.03
CA TYR A 3 -22.30 34.98 7.61
C TYR A 3 -22.34 33.78 6.66
N PRO A 4 -23.53 33.19 6.40
CA PRO A 4 -23.64 31.98 5.55
C PRO A 4 -23.16 32.19 4.10
N TYR A 5 -23.21 33.42 3.59
CA TYR A 5 -22.73 33.75 2.24
C TYR A 5 -21.21 33.59 2.08
N TRP A 6 -20.41 33.83 3.14
CA TRP A 6 -18.97 33.57 3.11
C TRP A 6 -18.68 32.07 3.05
N CYS A 7 -19.45 31.25 3.79
CA CYS A 7 -19.33 29.79 3.75
C CYS A 7 -19.69 29.26 2.35
N LEU A 8 -20.73 29.82 1.72
CA LEU A 8 -21.10 29.47 0.35
C LEU A 8 -20.02 29.90 -0.66
N GLY A 9 -19.47 31.11 -0.49
CA GLY A 9 -18.35 31.60 -1.31
C GLY A 9 -17.12 30.70 -1.22
N LEU A 10 -16.75 30.26 -0.02
CA LEU A 10 -15.65 29.31 0.17
C LEU A 10 -15.94 27.95 -0.48
N LEU A 11 -17.15 27.43 -0.36
CA LEU A 11 -17.57 26.18 -1.00
C LEU A 11 -17.41 26.27 -2.53
N ILE A 12 -17.87 27.37 -3.14
CA ILE A 12 -17.76 27.60 -4.57
C ILE A 12 -16.30 27.73 -4.99
N LEU A 13 -15.48 28.46 -4.22
CA LEU A 13 -14.06 28.63 -4.48
C LEU A 13 -13.32 27.29 -4.49
N MET A 14 -13.49 26.49 -3.42
CA MET A 14 -12.85 25.17 -3.29
C MET A 14 -13.28 24.22 -4.41
N THR A 15 -14.57 24.27 -4.77
CA THR A 15 -15.11 23.45 -5.88
C THR A 15 -14.51 23.92 -7.22
N GLY A 16 -14.42 25.22 -7.45
CA GLY A 16 -13.81 25.78 -8.67
C GLY A 16 -12.33 25.42 -8.80
N LEU A 17 -11.57 25.49 -7.70
CA LEU A 17 -10.17 25.06 -7.67
C LEU A 17 -10.03 23.56 -7.97
N ALA A 18 -10.88 22.72 -7.40
CA ALA A 18 -10.85 21.29 -7.66
C ALA A 18 -11.17 20.98 -9.13
N ILE A 19 -12.19 21.64 -9.72
CA ILE A 19 -12.52 21.52 -11.15
C ILE A 19 -11.32 21.96 -12.00
N GLY A 20 -10.63 23.03 -11.62
CA GLY A 20 -9.40 23.48 -12.28
C GLY A 20 -8.33 22.40 -12.33
N GLY A 21 -8.15 21.65 -11.25
CA GLY A 21 -7.22 20.50 -11.20
C GLY A 21 -7.61 19.36 -12.14
N TYR A 22 -8.90 19.13 -12.35
CA TYR A 22 -9.39 18.13 -13.32
C TYR A 22 -9.19 18.55 -14.77
N LEU A 23 -9.32 19.85 -15.09
CA LEU A 23 -9.27 20.37 -16.45
C LEU A 23 -7.83 20.66 -16.92
N ASP A 24 -7.07 21.39 -16.11
CA ASP A 24 -5.68 21.78 -16.43
C ASP A 24 -4.90 22.00 -15.12
N PRO A 25 -4.17 21.00 -14.59
CA PRO A 25 -3.42 21.17 -13.36
C PRO A 25 -2.27 22.19 -13.47
N SER A 26 -1.85 22.56 -14.66
CA SER A 26 -0.77 23.54 -14.90
C SER A 26 -1.24 24.99 -14.94
N TRP A 27 -2.55 25.26 -14.81
CA TRP A 27 -3.08 26.63 -14.91
C TRP A 27 -2.48 27.63 -13.90
N PRO A 28 -2.14 27.25 -12.64
CA PRO A 28 -1.52 28.20 -11.73
C PRO A 28 -0.14 28.66 -12.19
N GLN A 29 0.66 27.72 -12.74
CA GLN A 29 2.00 28.02 -13.30
C GLN A 29 1.90 28.91 -14.54
N LYS A 30 0.91 28.65 -15.42
CA LYS A 30 0.63 29.49 -16.59
C LYS A 30 0.19 30.91 -16.19
N LEU A 31 -0.58 31.02 -15.12
CA LEU A 31 -1.00 32.32 -14.59
C LEU A 31 0.20 33.08 -14.03
N GLN A 32 1.03 32.41 -13.21
CA GLN A 32 2.25 33.00 -12.64
C GLN A 32 3.23 33.46 -13.73
N ALA A 33 3.43 32.68 -14.79
CA ALA A 33 4.25 33.04 -15.93
C ALA A 33 3.70 34.28 -16.69
N ARG A 34 2.39 34.49 -16.64
CA ARG A 34 1.75 35.65 -17.28
C ARG A 34 1.93 36.95 -16.49
N TRP A 35 2.17 36.86 -15.18
CA TRP A 35 2.37 37.99 -14.26
C TRP A 35 3.84 38.18 -13.86
N ALA A 36 4.71 37.21 -14.16
CA ALA A 36 6.14 37.39 -13.95
C ALA A 36 6.71 38.40 -14.94
N PRO A 37 7.50 39.41 -14.52
CA PRO A 37 8.18 40.26 -15.45
C PRO A 37 9.10 39.43 -16.33
N SER A 38 9.03 39.64 -17.64
CA SER A 38 9.89 38.94 -18.61
C SER A 38 11.33 39.05 -18.16
N PRO A 39 12.09 37.95 -18.01
CA PRO A 39 13.51 38.04 -17.72
C PRO A 39 14.14 38.84 -18.89
N GLU A 40 14.79 39.93 -18.56
CA GLU A 40 15.67 40.65 -19.48
C GLU A 40 16.60 39.64 -20.14
N LYS A 41 16.62 39.64 -21.46
CA LYS A 41 17.53 38.87 -22.28
C LYS A 41 18.97 39.26 -21.90
N THR A 42 19.56 38.52 -21.00
CA THR A 42 21.02 38.54 -20.85
C THR A 42 21.59 37.69 -22.00
N GLU A 43 22.07 38.36 -23.00
CA GLU A 43 22.88 37.77 -24.06
C GLU A 43 24.13 37.12 -23.40
N SER A 44 24.11 35.79 -23.25
CA SER A 44 25.33 35.01 -23.03
C SER A 44 25.69 34.36 -24.36
N VAL A 45 26.76 34.95 -24.90
CA VAL A 45 27.49 34.48 -26.08
C VAL A 45 28.12 33.11 -25.78
N SER A 46 28.05 32.27 -26.84
CA SER A 46 28.89 31.06 -27.12
C SER A 46 28.62 29.85 -26.22
N SER A 47 28.55 28.69 -26.76
CA SER A 47 29.30 28.00 -27.82
C SER A 47 28.69 26.65 -28.19
N GLU A 48 28.79 26.32 -29.47
CA GLU A 48 28.90 24.99 -30.06
C GLU A 48 27.71 24.06 -30.18
N SER A 49 27.03 24.15 -31.29
CA SER A 49 26.83 23.15 -32.35
C SER A 49 26.59 21.70 -31.91
N SER A 50 25.33 21.29 -32.00
CA SER A 50 24.95 19.92 -32.39
C SER A 50 23.89 19.99 -33.51
N PRO A 51 23.97 19.19 -34.55
CA PRO A 51 23.21 19.38 -35.76
C PRO A 51 21.76 18.95 -35.58
N GLN A 52 20.85 19.85 -35.94
CA GLN A 52 19.44 19.53 -36.20
C GLN A 52 19.37 18.57 -37.39
N THR A 53 18.92 17.34 -37.13
CA THR A 53 18.45 16.47 -38.20
C THR A 53 17.02 16.82 -38.55
N GLY A 54 16.83 17.30 -39.73
CA GLY A 54 15.57 17.70 -40.29
C GLY A 54 14.56 16.56 -40.44
N ASN A 55 13.30 16.92 -40.29
CA ASN A 55 12.15 16.14 -40.69
C ASN A 55 12.24 15.74 -42.18
N ALA A 56 12.61 14.47 -42.42
CA ALA A 56 12.37 13.83 -43.69
C ALA A 56 11.33 12.70 -43.49
N LYS A 57 10.19 12.91 -44.12
CA LYS A 57 9.11 11.96 -44.32
C LYS A 57 9.67 10.69 -44.96
N PRO A 58 9.54 9.48 -44.42
CA PRO A 58 9.98 8.28 -45.11
C PRO A 58 9.10 7.98 -46.33
N PRO A 59 9.67 7.53 -47.46
CA PRO A 59 8.90 7.16 -48.64
C PRO A 59 8.18 5.82 -48.39
N ALA A 60 6.99 5.74 -48.92
CA ALA A 60 6.19 4.50 -48.94
C ALA A 60 6.98 3.41 -49.72
N SER A 61 7.41 2.37 -49.06
CA SER A 61 7.94 1.18 -49.68
C SER A 61 6.84 0.13 -49.81
N ASN A 62 6.51 -0.15 -51.06
CA ASN A 62 5.75 -1.32 -51.48
C ASN A 62 6.43 -2.60 -51.02
N GLY A 63 5.58 -3.54 -50.60
CA GLY A 63 6.01 -4.81 -50.04
C GLY A 63 6.92 -5.64 -50.95
N THR A 64 7.84 -6.27 -50.27
CA THR A 64 8.39 -7.60 -50.63
C THR A 64 9.27 -8.11 -49.47
N GLY A 65 8.93 -9.30 -48.97
CA GLY A 65 9.89 -10.20 -48.35
C GLY A 65 10.43 -9.77 -46.95
N ARG A 66 9.70 -10.08 -45.89
CA ARG A 66 10.31 -10.24 -44.56
C ARG A 66 11.24 -11.44 -44.59
N ILE A 67 12.51 -11.19 -44.88
CA ILE A 67 13.60 -12.12 -44.58
C ILE A 67 13.69 -12.16 -43.06
N GLY A 68 13.50 -13.35 -42.45
CA GLY A 68 13.46 -13.56 -41.02
C GLY A 68 14.59 -12.81 -40.30
N ARG A 69 14.27 -11.81 -39.52
CA ARG A 69 15.16 -11.25 -38.50
C ARG A 69 15.33 -12.29 -37.40
N ARG A 70 16.14 -13.32 -37.67
CA ARG A 70 16.73 -14.13 -36.60
C ARG A 70 17.56 -13.18 -35.75
N GLY A 71 17.02 -12.87 -34.56
CA GLY A 71 17.64 -11.93 -33.63
C GLY A 71 19.05 -12.37 -33.33
N ALA A 72 20.03 -11.65 -33.88
CA ALA A 72 21.37 -11.74 -33.38
C ALA A 72 21.34 -11.45 -31.87
N PHE A 73 22.17 -12.16 -31.11
CA PHE A 73 22.40 -11.92 -29.67
C PHE A 73 22.92 -10.49 -29.52
N SER A 74 22.07 -9.50 -29.68
CA SER A 74 22.44 -8.10 -29.52
C SER A 74 22.50 -7.77 -28.03
N GLY A 75 23.67 -7.33 -27.61
CA GLY A 75 24.05 -7.09 -26.22
C GLY A 75 23.41 -5.89 -25.54
N SER A 76 22.17 -5.57 -25.84
CA SER A 76 21.40 -4.69 -24.97
C SER A 76 20.83 -5.56 -23.83
N GLY A 77 21.23 -5.31 -22.60
CA GLY A 77 20.80 -6.01 -21.38
C GLY A 77 19.31 -5.86 -21.08
N GLY A 78 18.45 -6.02 -22.11
CA GLY A 78 17.00 -6.03 -22.00
C GLY A 78 16.56 -7.32 -21.38
N ARG A 79 16.03 -7.26 -20.15
CA ARG A 79 15.17 -8.32 -19.57
C ARG A 79 14.07 -8.58 -20.59
N ALA A 80 13.72 -9.87 -20.81
CA ALA A 80 12.56 -10.22 -21.62
C ALA A 80 11.33 -9.47 -21.08
N GLU A 81 10.62 -8.78 -21.97
CA GLU A 81 9.42 -8.01 -21.59
C GLU A 81 8.27 -8.95 -21.25
N ALA A 82 8.16 -10.07 -22.00
CA ALA A 82 7.27 -11.18 -21.71
C ALA A 82 8.00 -12.51 -21.87
N VAL A 83 7.48 -13.52 -21.19
CA VAL A 83 7.94 -14.90 -21.24
C VAL A 83 6.74 -15.81 -21.42
N LEU A 84 6.71 -16.56 -22.53
CA LEU A 84 5.78 -17.66 -22.70
C LEU A 84 6.39 -18.91 -22.07
N VAL A 85 5.73 -19.45 -21.08
CA VAL A 85 6.08 -20.69 -20.41
C VAL A 85 5.36 -21.84 -21.13
N VAL A 86 6.11 -22.77 -21.69
CA VAL A 86 5.60 -23.95 -22.39
C VAL A 86 5.92 -25.18 -21.56
N LYS A 87 4.90 -25.82 -21.00
CA LYS A 87 5.03 -27.03 -20.20
C LYS A 87 4.58 -28.23 -21.04
N SER A 88 5.47 -29.18 -21.26
CA SER A 88 5.16 -30.43 -21.95
C SER A 88 6.21 -31.51 -21.60
N PRO A 89 5.82 -32.71 -21.26
CA PRO A 89 6.73 -33.85 -21.10
C PRO A 89 7.36 -34.30 -22.40
N ALA A 90 6.81 -33.90 -23.54
CA ALA A 90 7.17 -34.34 -24.87
C ALA A 90 8.12 -33.38 -25.64
N ILE A 91 8.67 -32.34 -25.02
CA ILE A 91 9.53 -31.35 -25.72
C ILE A 91 10.67 -32.05 -26.48
N PHE A 92 11.27 -33.10 -25.92
CA PHE A 92 12.38 -33.87 -26.51
C PHE A 92 11.86 -35.14 -27.19
N THR A 93 10.79 -35.02 -27.99
CA THR A 93 10.30 -36.05 -28.92
C THR A 93 10.20 -35.43 -30.32
N PRO A 94 10.15 -36.25 -31.41
CA PRO A 94 9.97 -35.73 -32.76
C PRO A 94 8.76 -34.81 -32.89
N GLU A 95 7.57 -35.28 -32.48
CA GLU A 95 6.32 -34.49 -32.55
C GLU A 95 6.32 -33.28 -31.61
N GLY A 96 6.81 -33.45 -30.38
CA GLY A 96 6.88 -32.35 -29.39
C GLY A 96 7.84 -31.26 -29.80
N SER A 97 8.99 -31.59 -30.39
CA SER A 97 9.95 -30.57 -30.88
C SER A 97 9.41 -29.79 -32.07
N GLU A 98 8.65 -30.44 -32.94
CA GLU A 98 7.97 -29.76 -34.05
C GLU A 98 6.85 -28.84 -33.53
N ALA A 99 6.02 -29.33 -32.62
CA ALA A 99 4.99 -28.54 -31.98
C ALA A 99 5.58 -27.32 -31.27
N PHE A 100 6.67 -27.47 -30.51
CA PHE A 100 7.34 -26.38 -29.85
C PHE A 100 7.88 -25.31 -30.82
N ARG A 101 8.49 -25.73 -31.93
CA ARG A 101 8.94 -24.80 -33.00
C ARG A 101 7.78 -24.09 -33.66
N ASN A 102 6.66 -24.80 -33.92
CA ASN A 102 5.47 -24.19 -34.48
C ASN A 102 4.89 -23.11 -33.53
N VAL A 103 4.95 -23.34 -32.21
CA VAL A 103 4.57 -22.32 -31.22
C VAL A 103 5.49 -21.10 -31.37
N VAL A 104 6.81 -21.30 -31.37
CA VAL A 104 7.79 -20.19 -31.47
C VAL A 104 7.59 -19.41 -32.76
N ASP A 105 7.48 -20.11 -33.92
CA ASP A 105 7.31 -19.49 -35.24
C ASP A 105 5.97 -18.73 -35.36
N ARG A 106 4.91 -19.24 -34.73
CA ARG A 106 3.60 -18.57 -34.76
C ARG A 106 3.56 -17.33 -33.89
N VAL A 107 4.20 -17.37 -32.71
CA VAL A 107 4.34 -16.22 -31.83
C VAL A 107 5.24 -15.15 -32.48
N ASP A 108 6.33 -15.54 -33.16
CA ASP A 108 7.24 -14.58 -33.84
C ASP A 108 6.56 -13.83 -35.00
N ARG A 109 5.47 -14.38 -35.56
CA ARG A 109 4.69 -13.75 -36.65
C ARG A 109 3.62 -12.78 -36.15
N LEU A 110 3.38 -12.69 -34.87
CA LEU A 110 2.39 -11.76 -34.33
C LEU A 110 2.85 -10.31 -34.56
N ALA A 111 1.90 -9.41 -34.84
CA ALA A 111 2.19 -8.00 -35.06
C ALA A 111 2.73 -7.33 -33.79
N GLU A 112 2.25 -7.77 -32.63
CA GLU A 112 2.62 -7.28 -31.30
C GLU A 112 4.03 -7.70 -30.87
N VAL A 113 4.67 -8.59 -31.60
CA VAL A 113 5.96 -9.19 -31.25
C VAL A 113 7.08 -8.66 -32.16
N ALA A 114 8.08 -8.04 -31.58
CA ALA A 114 9.26 -7.56 -32.30
C ALA A 114 10.31 -8.66 -32.50
N SER A 115 10.51 -9.52 -31.50
CA SER A 115 11.44 -10.64 -31.57
C SER A 115 11.13 -11.71 -30.54
N VAL A 116 11.46 -12.96 -30.89
CA VAL A 116 11.32 -14.12 -30.02
C VAL A 116 12.67 -14.80 -29.85
N ARG A 117 12.96 -15.26 -28.62
CA ARG A 117 14.14 -16.05 -28.31
C ARG A 117 13.76 -17.37 -27.62
N SER A 118 14.23 -18.48 -28.13
CA SER A 118 13.89 -19.84 -27.66
C SER A 118 15.14 -20.72 -27.52
N LEU A 119 14.93 -21.97 -27.10
CA LEU A 119 15.98 -22.98 -26.92
C LEU A 119 16.91 -23.14 -28.11
N ASP A 120 16.40 -23.10 -29.36
CA ASP A 120 17.19 -23.32 -30.56
C ASP A 120 18.16 -22.14 -30.87
N GLN A 121 18.02 -21.03 -30.20
CA GLN A 121 18.86 -19.84 -30.36
C GLN A 121 19.93 -19.72 -29.27
N ALA A 122 20.02 -20.69 -28.36
CA ALA A 122 21.10 -20.68 -27.36
C ALA A 122 22.45 -20.80 -28.06
N PRO A 123 23.44 -19.96 -27.65
CA PRO A 123 24.75 -19.95 -28.28
C PRO A 123 25.47 -21.30 -28.07
N PRO A 124 26.14 -21.83 -29.12
CA PRO A 124 26.90 -23.06 -29.00
C PRO A 124 28.10 -22.87 -28.08
N LEU A 125 28.31 -23.80 -27.16
CA LEU A 125 29.55 -23.90 -26.37
C LEU A 125 30.44 -25.00 -26.97
N ASN A 126 30.98 -24.75 -28.15
CA ASN A 126 31.95 -25.64 -28.78
C ASN A 126 33.11 -24.87 -29.38
N ILE A 127 34.27 -25.51 -29.46
CA ILE A 127 35.51 -24.93 -29.96
C ILE A 127 35.42 -24.55 -31.44
N PHE A 128 34.52 -25.17 -32.19
CA PHE A 128 34.42 -25.00 -33.65
C PHE A 128 33.45 -23.92 -34.08
N GLY A 129 32.74 -23.26 -33.13
CA GLY A 129 31.73 -22.22 -33.41
C GLY A 129 30.54 -22.71 -34.24
N LEU A 130 30.36 -24.04 -34.41
CA LEU A 130 29.28 -24.63 -35.19
C LEU A 130 27.97 -24.49 -34.44
N SER A 131 27.01 -23.78 -35.04
CA SER A 131 25.67 -23.63 -34.49
C SER A 131 24.86 -24.91 -34.72
N GLU A 132 24.76 -25.76 -33.71
CA GLU A 132 23.83 -26.86 -33.71
C GLU A 132 22.59 -26.49 -32.88
N PRO A 133 21.39 -26.58 -33.43
CA PRO A 133 20.19 -26.35 -32.64
C PRO A 133 20.11 -27.39 -31.51
N ILE A 134 19.66 -26.95 -30.33
CA ILE A 134 19.53 -27.84 -29.15
C ILE A 134 18.53 -28.94 -29.39
N LEU A 135 17.41 -28.60 -30.02
CA LEU A 135 16.39 -29.58 -30.40
C LEU A 135 16.76 -30.17 -31.76
N PRO A 136 16.85 -31.50 -31.92
CA PRO A 136 17.04 -32.15 -33.24
C PRO A 136 15.88 -31.83 -34.18
N ARG A 137 16.09 -32.01 -35.48
CA ARG A 137 15.00 -31.90 -36.46
C ARG A 137 13.97 -32.99 -36.23
N ALA A 138 12.70 -32.77 -36.57
CA ALA A 138 11.58 -33.68 -36.32
C ALA A 138 11.78 -35.07 -36.96
N ASN A 139 12.56 -35.16 -38.06
CA ASN A 139 12.90 -36.41 -38.73
C ASN A 139 14.05 -37.21 -38.07
N ALA A 140 14.60 -36.72 -36.96
CA ALA A 140 15.67 -37.42 -36.25
C ALA A 140 15.11 -38.61 -35.44
N SER A 141 15.97 -39.58 -35.16
CA SER A 141 15.60 -40.74 -34.32
C SER A 141 15.40 -40.32 -32.85
N GLN A 142 14.55 -41.05 -32.11
CA GLN A 142 14.33 -40.82 -30.68
C GLN A 142 15.63 -40.83 -29.87
N GLN A 143 16.56 -41.69 -30.24
CA GLN A 143 17.89 -41.79 -29.63
C GLN A 143 18.68 -40.45 -29.69
N ARG A 144 18.53 -39.71 -30.82
CA ARG A 144 19.12 -38.36 -30.94
C ARG A 144 18.43 -37.35 -30.02
N PHE A 145 17.12 -37.44 -29.80
CA PHE A 145 16.40 -36.60 -28.85
C PHE A 145 16.82 -36.89 -27.43
N ASP A 146 17.06 -38.16 -27.05
CA ASP A 146 17.54 -38.56 -25.72
C ASP A 146 18.95 -37.99 -25.42
N VAL A 147 19.82 -38.02 -26.43
CA VAL A 147 21.16 -37.41 -26.36
C VAL A 147 21.03 -35.90 -26.27
N ALA A 148 20.17 -35.28 -27.06
CA ALA A 148 19.92 -33.84 -27.03
C ALA A 148 19.34 -33.39 -25.70
N LYS A 149 18.44 -34.16 -25.09
CA LYS A 149 17.91 -33.88 -23.73
C LYS A 149 19.02 -33.86 -22.70
N LYS A 150 19.90 -34.87 -22.68
CA LYS A 150 21.06 -34.90 -21.78
C LYS A 150 22.00 -33.71 -22.00
N LYS A 151 22.29 -33.36 -23.26
CA LYS A 151 23.12 -32.21 -23.63
C LYS A 151 22.47 -30.90 -23.16
N ALA A 152 21.15 -30.72 -23.35
CA ALA A 152 20.42 -29.52 -22.95
C ALA A 152 20.40 -29.34 -21.43
N THR A 153 20.17 -30.42 -20.67
CA THR A 153 20.13 -30.39 -19.19
C THR A 153 21.50 -30.21 -18.54
N SER A 154 22.59 -30.44 -19.28
CA SER A 154 23.96 -30.12 -18.83
C SER A 154 24.47 -28.77 -19.34
N HIS A 155 23.76 -28.12 -20.25
CA HIS A 155 24.21 -26.87 -20.86
C HIS A 155 23.90 -25.66 -19.93
N PRO A 156 24.90 -24.93 -19.42
CA PRO A 156 24.70 -23.90 -18.39
C PRO A 156 23.88 -22.69 -18.84
N LEU A 157 23.82 -22.39 -20.15
CA LEU A 157 23.00 -21.31 -20.68
C LEU A 157 21.54 -21.73 -20.95
N VAL A 158 21.22 -23.02 -20.79
CA VAL A 158 19.92 -23.58 -21.09
C VAL A 158 19.21 -24.00 -19.82
N VAL A 159 19.85 -24.88 -19.03
CA VAL A 159 19.25 -25.35 -17.78
C VAL A 159 19.09 -24.23 -16.77
N GLY A 160 17.91 -24.08 -16.18
CA GLY A 160 17.60 -23.00 -15.25
C GLY A 160 17.50 -21.60 -15.86
N GLN A 161 17.80 -21.44 -17.16
CA GLN A 161 17.64 -20.17 -17.89
C GLN A 161 16.46 -20.22 -18.87
N MET A 162 16.43 -21.22 -19.73
CA MET A 162 15.41 -21.39 -20.76
C MET A 162 14.71 -22.76 -20.69
N LEU A 163 15.25 -23.70 -19.92
CA LEU A 163 14.73 -25.06 -19.77
C LEU A 163 14.81 -25.48 -18.30
N SER A 164 13.75 -26.13 -17.80
CA SER A 164 13.76 -26.73 -16.47
C SER A 164 14.73 -27.91 -16.38
N SER A 165 15.18 -28.23 -15.17
CA SER A 165 16.12 -29.35 -14.94
C SER A 165 15.56 -30.72 -15.32
N ASP A 166 14.24 -30.90 -15.28
CA ASP A 166 13.51 -32.10 -15.73
C ASP A 166 13.24 -32.11 -17.24
N ALA A 167 13.58 -31.02 -17.93
CA ALA A 167 13.34 -30.81 -19.37
C ALA A 167 11.86 -30.84 -19.76
N GLN A 168 10.94 -30.51 -18.86
CA GLN A 168 9.50 -30.49 -19.13
C GLN A 168 8.94 -29.07 -19.31
N THR A 169 9.66 -28.04 -18.89
CA THR A 169 9.24 -26.64 -19.02
C THR A 169 10.28 -25.86 -19.80
N ALA A 170 9.88 -25.28 -20.93
CA ALA A 170 10.71 -24.42 -21.76
C ALA A 170 10.19 -22.98 -21.73
N LEU A 171 11.10 -22.02 -21.74
CA LEU A 171 10.78 -20.60 -21.79
C LEU A 171 11.03 -20.06 -23.20
N VAL A 172 10.09 -19.23 -23.65
CA VAL A 172 10.18 -18.45 -24.88
C VAL A 172 10.15 -16.98 -24.48
N GLU A 173 11.28 -16.32 -24.62
CA GLU A 173 11.44 -14.90 -24.29
C GLU A 173 10.94 -14.05 -25.44
N ILE A 174 10.11 -13.04 -25.13
CA ILE A 174 9.42 -12.20 -26.09
C ILE A 174 9.75 -10.75 -25.83
N GLN A 175 10.06 -10.01 -26.90
CA GLN A 175 10.11 -8.55 -26.90
C GLN A 175 8.93 -8.03 -27.70
N TYR A 176 8.24 -7.04 -27.17
CA TYR A 176 7.08 -6.45 -27.83
C TYR A 176 7.45 -5.40 -28.86
N ASP A 177 6.60 -5.28 -29.87
CA ASP A 177 6.55 -4.07 -30.70
C ASP A 177 5.54 -3.08 -30.10
N TRP A 178 6.02 -2.09 -29.38
CA TRP A 178 5.20 -1.12 -28.67
C TRP A 178 4.28 -0.28 -29.56
N LEU A 179 4.46 -0.32 -30.87
CA LEU A 179 3.54 0.34 -31.81
C LEU A 179 2.15 -0.32 -31.82
N TYR A 180 2.09 -1.59 -31.46
CA TYR A 180 0.86 -2.41 -31.51
C TYR A 180 0.24 -2.71 -30.14
N ILE A 181 0.88 -2.27 -29.05
CA ILE A 181 0.39 -2.57 -27.69
C ILE A 181 -0.22 -1.31 -27.08
N GLN A 182 -1.53 -1.36 -26.84
CA GLN A 182 -2.29 -0.29 -26.19
C GLN A 182 -2.94 -0.73 -24.87
N ASP A 183 -3.20 -2.03 -24.69
CA ASP A 183 -3.79 -2.56 -23.47
C ASP A 183 -3.24 -3.94 -23.05
N ASN A 184 -3.70 -4.43 -21.90
CA ASN A 184 -3.28 -5.71 -21.33
C ASN A 184 -3.68 -6.92 -22.18
N ALA A 185 -4.84 -6.87 -22.85
CA ALA A 185 -5.32 -8.00 -23.67
C ALA A 185 -4.35 -8.26 -24.83
N GLN A 186 -3.80 -7.21 -25.43
CA GLN A 186 -2.83 -7.29 -26.52
C GLN A 186 -1.45 -7.84 -26.07
N CYS A 187 -1.13 -7.78 -24.77
CA CYS A 187 0.10 -8.36 -24.24
C CYS A 187 0.04 -9.87 -24.05
N THR A 188 -1.13 -10.44 -23.78
CA THR A 188 -1.25 -11.85 -23.35
C THR A 188 -2.10 -12.70 -24.26
N GLU A 189 -3.29 -12.21 -24.64
CA GLU A 189 -4.27 -13.01 -25.40
C GLU A 189 -3.80 -13.45 -26.79
N PRO A 190 -3.16 -12.61 -27.63
CA PRO A 190 -2.66 -13.05 -28.93
C PRO A 190 -1.62 -14.15 -28.83
N ILE A 191 -0.70 -14.04 -27.83
CA ILE A 191 0.36 -15.03 -27.60
C ILE A 191 -0.25 -16.36 -27.16
N LEU A 192 -1.17 -16.34 -26.17
CA LEU A 192 -1.85 -17.55 -25.70
C LEU A 192 -2.74 -18.16 -26.77
N ALA A 193 -3.45 -17.36 -27.57
CA ALA A 193 -4.28 -17.82 -28.65
C ALA A 193 -3.45 -18.54 -29.75
N ALA A 194 -2.32 -17.93 -30.14
CA ALA A 194 -1.38 -18.50 -31.08
C ALA A 194 -0.80 -19.83 -30.56
N ALA A 195 -0.39 -19.90 -29.31
CA ALA A 195 0.14 -21.10 -28.69
C ALA A 195 -0.94 -22.23 -28.59
N ARG A 196 -2.14 -21.89 -28.12
CA ARG A 196 -3.27 -22.82 -28.00
C ARG A 196 -3.75 -23.34 -29.37
N GLN A 197 -3.63 -22.54 -30.43
CA GLN A 197 -3.98 -22.97 -31.76
C GLN A 197 -3.02 -24.07 -32.26
N VAL A 198 -1.70 -23.93 -32.00
CA VAL A 198 -0.72 -24.97 -32.31
C VAL A 198 -1.00 -26.25 -31.51
N ALA A 199 -1.39 -26.12 -30.23
CA ALA A 199 -1.75 -27.32 -29.44
C ALA A 199 -2.95 -28.07 -30.02
N LYS A 200 -3.92 -27.39 -30.64
CA LYS A 200 -5.03 -28.05 -31.37
C LYS A 200 -4.59 -28.74 -32.64
N GLU A 201 -3.55 -28.23 -33.31
CA GLU A 201 -2.94 -28.83 -34.51
C GLU A 201 -2.10 -30.08 -34.17
N HIS A 202 -1.62 -30.16 -32.89
CA HIS A 202 -0.84 -31.31 -32.39
C HIS A 202 -1.52 -31.98 -31.17
N PRO A 203 -2.68 -32.64 -31.32
CA PRO A 203 -3.47 -33.14 -30.20
C PRO A 203 -2.78 -34.26 -29.39
N ASN A 204 -1.81 -34.95 -29.98
CA ASN A 204 -1.04 -36.03 -29.34
C ASN A 204 0.05 -35.48 -28.40
N VAL A 205 0.35 -34.18 -28.46
CA VAL A 205 1.38 -33.53 -27.62
C VAL A 205 0.70 -32.73 -26.53
N PRO A 206 0.73 -33.19 -25.27
CA PRO A 206 0.16 -32.41 -24.16
C PRO A 206 1.02 -31.16 -23.93
N MET A 207 0.41 -29.99 -24.08
CA MET A 207 1.05 -28.70 -23.86
C MET A 207 0.18 -27.77 -22.99
N GLU A 208 0.75 -27.21 -21.97
CA GLU A 208 0.16 -26.15 -21.15
C GLU A 208 0.97 -24.85 -21.35
N PHE A 209 0.26 -23.72 -21.39
CA PHE A 209 0.85 -22.43 -21.69
C PHE A 209 0.48 -21.39 -20.64
N HIS A 210 1.48 -20.65 -20.18
CA HIS A 210 1.31 -19.48 -19.33
C HIS A 210 2.13 -18.31 -19.87
N VAL A 211 1.64 -17.09 -19.71
CA VAL A 211 2.39 -15.89 -20.08
C VAL A 211 2.71 -15.09 -18.82
N THR A 212 3.99 -14.79 -18.64
CA THR A 212 4.52 -14.01 -17.54
C THR A 212 5.55 -13.00 -18.06
N GLY A 213 6.26 -12.31 -17.19
CA GLY A 213 7.24 -11.30 -17.54
C GLY A 213 6.88 -9.93 -16.99
N SER A 214 7.79 -8.96 -17.12
CA SER A 214 7.64 -7.65 -16.49
C SER A 214 6.40 -6.89 -16.99
N VAL A 215 6.11 -6.95 -18.30
CA VAL A 215 5.00 -6.21 -18.91
C VAL A 215 3.65 -6.89 -18.63
N PRO A 216 3.43 -8.18 -18.93
CA PRO A 216 2.17 -8.87 -18.63
C PRO A 216 1.78 -8.76 -17.14
N LEU A 217 2.73 -8.98 -16.23
CA LEU A 217 2.47 -8.90 -14.80
C LEU A 217 2.08 -7.49 -14.36
N ARG A 218 2.79 -6.46 -14.87
CA ARG A 218 2.45 -5.05 -14.59
C ARG A 218 1.05 -4.70 -15.09
N MET A 219 0.68 -5.17 -16.30
CA MET A 219 -0.63 -4.92 -16.87
C MET A 219 -1.75 -5.63 -16.09
N VAL A 220 -1.50 -6.85 -15.59
CA VAL A 220 -2.44 -7.56 -14.70
C VAL A 220 -2.67 -6.75 -13.41
N LEU A 221 -1.61 -6.22 -12.79
CA LEU A 221 -1.73 -5.38 -11.60
C LEU A 221 -2.53 -4.11 -11.87
N ILE A 222 -2.26 -3.40 -12.97
CA ILE A 222 -2.99 -2.17 -13.35
C ILE A 222 -4.48 -2.48 -13.58
N LYS A 223 -4.80 -3.51 -14.35
CA LYS A 223 -6.19 -3.93 -14.63
C LYS A 223 -6.91 -4.34 -13.35
N ASN A 224 -6.24 -5.15 -12.50
CA ASN A 224 -6.79 -5.60 -11.23
C ASN A 224 -7.05 -4.42 -10.29
N ASN A 225 -6.11 -3.49 -10.16
CA ASN A 225 -6.28 -2.30 -9.34
C ASN A 225 -7.47 -1.45 -9.81
N ARG A 226 -7.63 -1.21 -11.10
CA ARG A 226 -8.74 -0.46 -11.66
C ARG A 226 -10.11 -1.13 -11.45
N ASN A 227 -10.19 -2.45 -11.64
CA ASN A 227 -11.42 -3.20 -11.40
C ASN A 227 -11.79 -3.21 -9.93
N ASN A 228 -10.79 -3.39 -9.06
CA ASN A 228 -10.94 -3.36 -7.63
C ASN A 228 -11.39 -1.97 -7.14
N GLU A 229 -10.82 -0.89 -7.67
CA GLU A 229 -11.22 0.47 -7.36
C GLU A 229 -12.72 0.68 -7.54
N ILE A 230 -13.26 0.39 -8.73
CA ILE A 230 -14.69 0.57 -9.03
C ILE A 230 -15.55 -0.33 -8.13
N ARG A 231 -15.17 -1.60 -7.99
CA ARG A 231 -15.91 -2.59 -7.20
C ARG A 231 -15.96 -2.22 -5.72
N TYR A 232 -14.82 -1.86 -5.11
CA TYR A 232 -14.78 -1.56 -3.67
C TYR A 232 -15.40 -0.21 -3.36
N GLN A 233 -15.24 0.78 -4.21
CA GLN A 233 -15.94 2.04 -4.07
C GLN A 233 -17.46 1.82 -4.14
N ALA A 234 -17.97 1.08 -5.12
CA ALA A 234 -19.39 0.80 -5.25
C ALA A 234 -19.94 0.01 -4.04
N ILE A 235 -19.26 -1.05 -3.62
CA ILE A 235 -19.67 -1.86 -2.46
C ILE A 235 -19.55 -1.01 -1.18
N GLY A 236 -18.43 -0.34 -0.97
CA GLY A 236 -18.17 0.48 0.22
C GLY A 236 -19.20 1.59 0.39
N TYR A 237 -19.44 2.40 -0.67
CA TYR A 237 -20.45 3.45 -0.62
C TYR A 237 -21.86 2.89 -0.43
N SER A 238 -22.21 1.77 -1.08
CA SER A 238 -23.51 1.13 -0.90
C SER A 238 -23.71 0.65 0.53
N MET A 239 -22.68 0.04 1.15
CA MET A 239 -22.72 -0.38 2.54
C MET A 239 -22.83 0.80 3.52
N ILE A 240 -22.06 1.87 3.30
CA ILE A 240 -22.13 3.09 4.10
C ILE A 240 -23.53 3.69 4.03
N LEU A 241 -24.08 3.86 2.82
CA LEU A 241 -25.43 4.42 2.62
C LEU A 241 -26.52 3.53 3.21
N LEU A 242 -26.41 2.20 3.07
CA LEU A 242 -27.35 1.24 3.65
C LEU A 242 -27.31 1.31 5.17
N MET A 243 -26.13 1.28 5.79
CA MET A 243 -25.99 1.38 7.23
C MET A 243 -26.50 2.72 7.76
N ALA A 244 -26.16 3.82 7.07
CA ALA A 244 -26.69 5.14 7.40
C ALA A 244 -28.22 5.19 7.30
N ALA A 245 -28.83 4.56 6.29
CA ALA A 245 -30.28 4.50 6.12
C ALA A 245 -30.95 3.73 7.27
N ILE A 246 -30.37 2.62 7.70
CA ILE A 246 -30.83 1.82 8.85
C ILE A 246 -30.72 2.62 10.15
N LEU A 247 -29.59 3.30 10.36
CA LEU A 247 -29.30 4.01 11.60
C LEU A 247 -30.13 5.29 11.75
N PHE A 248 -30.19 6.12 10.72
CA PHE A 248 -30.90 7.40 10.77
C PHE A 248 -32.41 7.31 10.48
N ARG A 249 -32.86 6.22 9.85
CA ARG A 249 -34.28 6.01 9.47
C ARG A 249 -34.89 7.19 8.69
N GLY A 250 -34.06 7.94 7.98
CA GLY A 250 -34.48 9.11 7.21
C GLY A 250 -33.60 9.37 6.00
N LEU A 251 -34.11 9.14 4.80
CA LEU A 251 -33.34 9.30 3.55
C LEU A 251 -32.77 10.71 3.39
N SER A 252 -33.50 11.75 3.79
CA SER A 252 -33.01 13.13 3.73
C SER A 252 -31.76 13.37 4.58
N VAL A 253 -31.70 12.76 5.75
CA VAL A 253 -30.56 12.85 6.66
C VAL A 253 -29.35 12.13 6.05
N VAL A 254 -29.57 10.94 5.54
CA VAL A 254 -28.53 10.13 4.89
C VAL A 254 -27.90 10.88 3.71
N LEU A 255 -28.75 11.49 2.86
CA LEU A 255 -28.27 12.27 1.70
C LEU A 255 -27.42 13.47 2.13
N VAL A 256 -27.82 14.18 3.19
CA VAL A 256 -27.04 15.35 3.67
C VAL A 256 -25.70 14.92 4.26
N VAL A 257 -25.69 13.86 5.09
CA VAL A 257 -24.46 13.37 5.73
C VAL A 257 -23.52 12.75 4.71
N ALA A 258 -24.03 12.06 3.69
CA ALA A 258 -23.21 11.48 2.62
C ALA A 258 -22.68 12.50 1.61
N ALA A 259 -23.41 13.58 1.37
CA ALA A 259 -22.98 14.61 0.39
C ALA A 259 -21.66 15.28 0.79
N ALA A 260 -21.46 15.53 2.08
CA ALA A 260 -20.27 16.23 2.56
C ALA A 260 -18.96 15.47 2.27
N PRO A 261 -18.78 14.19 2.67
CA PRO A 261 -17.56 13.45 2.33
C PRO A 261 -17.40 13.23 0.82
N VAL A 262 -18.48 13.06 0.04
CA VAL A 262 -18.38 12.96 -1.42
C VAL A 262 -17.78 14.21 -2.04
N ILE A 263 -18.20 15.40 -1.59
CA ILE A 263 -17.61 16.68 -2.01
C ILE A 263 -16.15 16.78 -1.56
N GLY A 264 -15.83 16.33 -0.33
CA GLY A 264 -14.47 16.31 0.20
C GLY A 264 -13.52 15.42 -0.62
N VAL A 265 -13.97 14.23 -1.00
CA VAL A 265 -13.22 13.32 -1.89
C VAL A 265 -13.04 13.93 -3.28
N PHE A 266 -14.10 14.54 -3.83
CA PHE A 266 -14.02 15.24 -5.12
C PHE A 266 -12.96 16.36 -5.08
N TRP A 267 -12.95 17.18 -4.04
CA TRP A 267 -11.92 18.21 -3.87
C TRP A 267 -10.52 17.60 -3.74
N THR A 268 -10.39 16.55 -2.95
CA THR A 268 -9.10 15.87 -2.74
C THR A 268 -8.52 15.39 -4.06
N LEU A 269 -9.28 14.61 -4.82
CA LEU A 269 -8.83 14.06 -6.10
C LEU A 269 -8.49 15.16 -7.12
N GLY A 270 -9.23 16.28 -7.11
CA GLY A 270 -8.89 17.46 -7.93
C GLY A 270 -7.58 18.12 -7.49
N PHE A 271 -7.37 18.26 -6.17
CA PHE A 271 -6.16 18.90 -5.63
C PHE A 271 -4.90 18.05 -5.81
N LEU A 272 -5.01 16.71 -5.69
CA LEU A 272 -3.87 15.81 -5.89
C LEU A 272 -3.22 15.97 -7.26
N ARG A 273 -3.98 16.37 -8.27
CA ARG A 273 -3.47 16.61 -9.63
C ARG A 273 -2.54 17.79 -9.74
N TYR A 274 -2.67 18.81 -8.86
CA TYR A 274 -1.73 19.94 -8.83
C TYR A 274 -0.34 19.58 -8.33
N PHE A 275 -0.26 18.50 -7.53
CA PHE A 275 0.98 18.04 -6.90
C PHE A 275 1.55 16.76 -7.54
N ASP A 276 0.94 16.30 -8.63
CA ASP A 276 1.30 15.06 -9.34
C ASP A 276 1.29 13.81 -8.44
N LEU A 277 0.35 13.78 -7.48
CA LEU A 277 0.17 12.70 -6.51
C LEU A 277 -0.94 11.69 -6.89
N GLN A 278 -1.52 11.83 -8.08
CA GLN A 278 -2.65 11.01 -8.51
C GLN A 278 -2.27 9.58 -8.92
N GLU A 279 -1.02 9.33 -9.31
CA GLU A 279 -0.59 8.01 -9.82
C GLU A 279 -0.19 7.00 -8.73
N ASN A 280 -0.39 7.34 -7.46
CA ASN A 280 -0.04 6.47 -6.36
C ASN A 280 -1.02 5.28 -6.23
N PRO A 281 -0.56 4.02 -6.25
CA PRO A 281 -1.43 2.83 -6.18
C PRO A 281 -2.34 2.77 -4.95
N PHE A 282 -1.88 3.27 -3.79
CA PHE A 282 -2.69 3.32 -2.58
C PHE A 282 -3.75 4.41 -2.62
N SER A 283 -3.47 5.51 -3.34
CA SER A 283 -4.38 6.65 -3.44
C SER A 283 -5.64 6.35 -4.26
N PHE A 284 -5.58 5.47 -5.24
CA PHE A 284 -6.73 5.14 -6.07
C PHE A 284 -7.79 4.31 -5.34
N VAL A 285 -7.39 3.28 -4.59
CA VAL A 285 -8.32 2.31 -4.01
C VAL A 285 -8.68 2.68 -2.58
N ILE A 286 -7.68 2.94 -1.75
CA ILE A 286 -7.85 3.07 -0.30
C ILE A 286 -8.30 4.49 0.08
N LEU A 287 -7.69 5.52 -0.50
CA LEU A 287 -7.91 6.91 -0.08
C LEU A 287 -9.37 7.37 -0.21
N PRO A 288 -10.10 7.19 -1.33
CA PRO A 288 -11.47 7.65 -1.44
C PRO A 288 -12.43 6.99 -0.44
N VAL A 289 -12.26 5.68 -0.21
CA VAL A 289 -13.07 4.94 0.78
C VAL A 289 -12.77 5.45 2.18
N LEU A 290 -11.48 5.58 2.51
CA LEU A 290 -11.02 6.05 3.81
C LEU A 290 -11.55 7.46 4.14
N LEU A 291 -11.39 8.41 3.22
CA LEU A 291 -11.85 9.78 3.40
C LEU A 291 -13.38 9.85 3.53
N SER A 292 -14.09 9.03 2.78
CA SER A 292 -15.54 8.93 2.88
C SER A 292 -15.98 8.42 4.24
N LEU A 293 -15.27 7.44 4.80
CA LEU A 293 -15.53 6.90 6.13
C LEU A 293 -15.28 7.95 7.21
N VAL A 294 -14.10 8.59 7.20
CA VAL A 294 -13.72 9.64 8.18
C VAL A 294 -14.68 10.83 8.10
N GLY A 295 -14.98 11.32 6.90
CA GLY A 295 -15.93 12.43 6.75
C GLY A 295 -17.37 12.05 7.15
N PHE A 296 -17.72 10.79 6.96
CA PHE A 296 -19.04 10.32 7.37
C PHE A 296 -19.17 10.24 8.90
N THR A 297 -18.13 9.81 9.63
CA THR A 297 -18.12 9.76 11.10
C THR A 297 -18.32 11.15 11.71
N ASP A 298 -17.55 12.15 11.28
CA ASP A 298 -17.74 13.54 11.71
C ASP A 298 -19.15 14.06 11.36
N GLY A 299 -19.63 13.72 10.15
CA GLY A 299 -20.96 14.10 9.69
C GLY A 299 -22.09 13.51 10.54
N VAL A 300 -21.94 12.28 11.01
CA VAL A 300 -22.88 11.60 11.92
C VAL A 300 -22.99 12.36 13.23
N HIS A 301 -21.87 12.68 13.87
CA HIS A 301 -21.86 13.40 15.16
C HIS A 301 -22.49 14.78 15.02
N ILE A 302 -22.17 15.54 14.00
CA ILE A 302 -22.77 16.85 13.74
C ILE A 302 -24.28 16.73 13.50
N MET A 303 -24.70 15.77 12.68
CA MET A 303 -26.11 15.62 12.33
C MET A 303 -26.97 15.17 13.52
N ILE A 304 -26.48 14.26 14.38
CA ILE A 304 -27.18 13.85 15.61
C ILE A 304 -27.46 15.07 16.49
N HIS A 305 -26.46 15.93 16.70
CA HIS A 305 -26.63 17.13 17.52
C HIS A 305 -27.54 18.19 16.88
N ILE A 306 -27.43 18.44 15.56
CA ILE A 306 -28.37 19.35 14.85
C ILE A 306 -29.80 18.86 15.04
N ARG A 307 -30.06 17.56 14.83
CA ARG A 307 -31.41 16.97 15.01
C ARG A 307 -31.92 17.09 16.44
N LYS A 308 -31.04 16.87 17.43
CA LYS A 308 -31.36 17.05 18.85
C LYS A 308 -31.82 18.49 19.14
N CYS A 309 -31.01 19.48 18.76
CA CYS A 309 -31.31 20.89 18.95
C CYS A 309 -32.61 21.33 18.23
N MET A 310 -32.86 20.81 17.00
CA MET A 310 -34.07 21.13 16.27
C MET A 310 -35.32 20.48 16.89
N ARG A 311 -35.19 19.30 17.49
CA ARG A 311 -36.31 18.66 18.26
C ARG A 311 -36.62 19.40 19.57
N GLU A 312 -35.63 20.04 20.17
CA GLU A 312 -35.79 20.95 21.31
C GLU A 312 -36.47 22.27 20.92
N GLY A 313 -36.87 22.46 19.65
CA GLY A 313 -37.59 23.64 19.15
C GLY A 313 -36.72 24.78 18.68
N LEU A 314 -35.41 24.62 18.63
CA LEU A 314 -34.50 25.65 18.14
C LEU A 314 -34.61 25.83 16.60
N PRO A 315 -34.61 27.07 16.10
CA PRO A 315 -34.52 27.33 14.67
C PRO A 315 -33.25 26.70 14.05
N ALA A 316 -33.33 26.21 12.82
CA ALA A 316 -32.23 25.48 12.14
C ALA A 316 -30.90 26.23 12.20
N ARG A 317 -30.89 27.56 12.00
CA ARG A 317 -29.68 28.40 12.09
C ARG A 317 -29.07 28.38 13.50
N VAL A 318 -29.87 28.49 14.53
CA VAL A 318 -29.42 28.47 15.94
C VAL A 318 -28.95 27.06 16.31
N ALA A 319 -29.69 26.02 15.87
CA ALA A 319 -29.31 24.62 16.07
C ALA A 319 -27.93 24.32 15.45
N CYS A 320 -27.68 24.74 14.21
CA CYS A 320 -26.38 24.58 13.56
C CYS A 320 -25.25 25.34 14.29
N LYS A 321 -25.48 26.60 14.70
CA LYS A 321 -24.49 27.38 15.45
C LYS A 321 -24.13 26.70 16.77
N ARG A 322 -25.13 26.31 17.56
CA ARG A 322 -24.93 25.64 18.85
C ARG A 322 -24.23 24.27 18.68
N THR A 323 -24.56 23.55 17.64
CA THR A 323 -23.87 22.27 17.34
C THR A 323 -22.39 22.47 17.03
N LEU A 324 -22.06 23.44 16.18
CA LEU A 324 -20.64 23.75 15.87
C LEU A 324 -19.85 24.24 17.08
N GLU A 325 -20.47 24.98 18.00
CA GLU A 325 -19.85 25.41 19.26
C GLU A 325 -19.58 24.22 20.20
N LEU A 326 -20.47 23.22 20.22
CA LEU A 326 -20.37 22.05 21.12
C LEU A 326 -19.47 20.93 20.54
N VAL A 327 -19.69 20.58 19.27
CA VAL A 327 -19.08 19.39 18.65
C VAL A 327 -17.92 19.77 17.72
N GLY A 328 -17.91 20.99 17.21
CA GLY A 328 -16.93 21.41 16.17
C GLY A 328 -15.46 21.31 16.63
N MET A 329 -15.19 21.59 17.92
CA MET A 329 -13.83 21.42 18.46
C MET A 329 -13.43 19.94 18.54
N ALA A 330 -14.35 19.05 18.90
CA ALA A 330 -14.09 17.62 18.90
C ALA A 330 -13.82 17.13 17.47
N CYS A 331 -14.66 17.49 16.49
CA CYS A 331 -14.45 17.14 15.07
C CYS A 331 -13.15 17.76 14.48
N PHE A 332 -12.74 18.95 14.91
CA PHE A 332 -11.43 19.50 14.54
C PHE A 332 -10.30 18.64 15.11
N LEU A 333 -10.40 18.25 16.38
CA LEU A 333 -9.38 17.47 17.05
C LEU A 333 -9.27 16.05 16.47
N THR A 334 -10.39 15.40 16.12
CA THR A 334 -10.41 14.11 15.43
C THR A 334 -9.75 14.19 14.06
N SER A 335 -10.12 15.18 13.25
CA SER A 335 -9.50 15.38 11.94
C SER A 335 -8.01 15.73 12.04
N LEU A 336 -7.61 16.48 13.08
CA LEU A 336 -6.19 16.80 13.34
C LEU A 336 -5.40 15.53 13.73
N THR A 337 -5.90 14.73 14.66
CA THR A 337 -5.24 13.49 15.09
C THR A 337 -5.16 12.46 13.96
N THR A 338 -6.20 12.35 13.14
CA THR A 338 -6.23 11.51 11.95
C THR A 338 -5.22 12.02 10.90
N SER A 339 -5.14 13.34 10.68
CA SER A 339 -4.13 13.95 9.80
C SER A 339 -2.71 13.71 10.32
N ILE A 340 -2.46 13.77 11.64
CA ILE A 340 -1.16 13.47 12.24
C ILE A 340 -0.83 11.98 12.07
N GLY A 341 -1.78 11.09 12.38
CA GLY A 341 -1.60 9.65 12.22
C GLY A 341 -1.18 9.30 10.80
N MET A 342 -2.02 9.62 9.81
CA MET A 342 -1.74 9.34 8.39
C MET A 342 -0.58 10.17 7.85
N GLY A 343 -0.44 11.43 8.30
CA GLY A 343 0.63 12.35 7.90
C GLY A 343 2.01 11.91 8.35
N SER A 344 2.12 11.06 9.38
CA SER A 344 3.40 10.50 9.79
C SER A 344 4.04 9.67 8.66
N LEU A 345 3.24 9.08 7.77
CA LEU A 345 3.71 8.40 6.57
C LEU A 345 4.42 9.35 5.58
N ALA A 346 4.15 10.65 5.64
CA ALA A 346 4.78 11.66 4.77
C ALA A 346 6.29 11.82 5.02
N TRP A 347 6.80 11.34 6.14
CA TRP A 347 8.24 11.29 6.44
C TRP A 347 8.90 9.96 6.10
N ALA A 348 8.16 9.00 5.53
CA ALA A 348 8.73 7.72 5.12
C ALA A 348 9.79 7.90 4.01
N ASN A 349 10.85 7.10 4.05
CA ASN A 349 11.88 7.10 2.99
C ASN A 349 11.34 6.54 1.67
N HIS A 350 10.37 5.62 1.73
CA HIS A 350 9.77 5.04 0.53
C HIS A 350 8.80 6.04 -0.14
N GLN A 351 9.08 6.38 -1.41
CA GLN A 351 8.36 7.43 -2.16
C GLN A 351 6.85 7.20 -2.20
N VAL A 352 6.40 5.99 -2.53
CA VAL A 352 4.96 5.66 -2.64
C VAL A 352 4.23 5.89 -1.32
N VAL A 353 4.86 5.50 -0.19
CA VAL A 353 4.28 5.69 1.15
C VAL A 353 4.26 7.16 1.54
N ARG A 354 5.31 7.90 1.22
CA ARG A 354 5.42 9.34 1.50
C ARG A 354 4.36 10.14 0.74
N GLU A 355 4.19 9.87 -0.54
CA GLU A 355 3.16 10.49 -1.39
C GLU A 355 1.76 10.17 -0.89
N PHE A 356 1.52 8.92 -0.48
CA PHE A 356 0.26 8.52 0.14
C PHE A 356 -0.02 9.28 1.44
N GLY A 357 0.99 9.46 2.30
CA GLY A 357 0.89 10.25 3.53
C GLY A 357 0.45 11.70 3.24
N TRP A 358 1.07 12.38 2.29
CA TRP A 358 0.66 13.73 1.87
C TRP A 358 -0.74 13.77 1.29
N SER A 359 -1.10 12.77 0.48
CA SER A 359 -2.45 12.63 -0.08
C SER A 359 -3.51 12.49 1.02
N CYS A 360 -3.21 11.74 2.08
CA CYS A 360 -4.08 11.58 3.24
C CYS A 360 -4.26 12.89 4.02
N VAL A 361 -3.19 13.62 4.31
CA VAL A 361 -3.27 14.92 5.04
C VAL A 361 -4.14 15.91 4.28
N LEU A 362 -3.89 16.05 2.97
CA LEU A 362 -4.69 16.91 2.11
C LEU A 362 -6.16 16.45 2.07
N GLY A 363 -6.37 15.14 1.95
CA GLY A 363 -7.70 14.55 1.87
C GLY A 363 -8.52 14.70 3.15
N VAL A 364 -7.94 14.41 4.31
CA VAL A 364 -8.63 14.58 5.61
C VAL A 364 -8.97 16.04 5.85
N THR A 365 -8.04 16.96 5.56
CA THR A 365 -8.27 18.40 5.71
C THR A 365 -9.39 18.89 4.79
N ALA A 366 -9.37 18.51 3.50
CA ALA A 366 -10.41 18.87 2.54
C ALA A 366 -11.78 18.31 2.93
N THR A 367 -11.81 17.06 3.39
CA THR A 367 -13.05 16.40 3.82
C THR A 367 -13.62 17.04 5.08
N TRP A 368 -12.77 17.36 6.08
CA TRP A 368 -13.20 18.08 7.28
C TRP A 368 -13.80 19.45 6.94
N ILE A 369 -13.13 20.24 6.07
CA ILE A 369 -13.67 21.53 5.61
C ILE A 369 -15.03 21.33 4.93
N SER A 370 -15.15 20.31 4.08
CA SER A 370 -16.41 19.98 3.41
C SER A 370 -17.52 19.66 4.40
N VAL A 371 -17.25 18.81 5.39
CA VAL A 371 -18.21 18.42 6.44
C VAL A 371 -18.68 19.64 7.24
N MET A 372 -17.74 20.49 7.67
CA MET A 372 -18.03 21.71 8.44
C MET A 372 -18.83 22.77 7.65
N LEU A 373 -18.74 22.76 6.34
CA LEU A 373 -19.46 23.70 5.46
C LEU A 373 -20.78 23.14 4.95
N VAL A 374 -20.75 21.95 4.36
CA VAL A 374 -21.87 21.38 3.60
C VAL A 374 -23.05 21.00 4.51
N ILE A 375 -22.77 20.28 5.62
CA ILE A 375 -23.86 19.82 6.50
C ILE A 375 -24.65 20.98 7.11
N PRO A 376 -24.01 22.00 7.74
CA PRO A 376 -24.75 23.13 8.25
C PRO A 376 -25.45 23.95 7.17
N LEU A 377 -24.82 24.19 6.02
CA LEU A 377 -25.41 24.96 4.91
C LEU A 377 -26.69 24.28 4.40
N ILE A 378 -26.65 22.96 4.13
CA ILE A 378 -27.85 22.22 3.68
C ILE A 378 -28.89 22.18 4.79
N SER A 379 -28.50 22.01 6.06
CA SER A 379 -29.43 21.98 7.19
C SER A 379 -30.13 23.31 7.44
N MET A 380 -29.60 24.45 6.95
CA MET A 380 -30.27 25.76 7.03
C MET A 380 -31.26 26.02 5.89
N THR A 381 -31.31 25.17 4.85
CA THR A 381 -32.26 25.28 3.74
C THR A 381 -33.66 24.85 4.16
N PRO A 382 -34.71 25.11 3.33
CA PRO A 382 -36.06 24.63 3.59
C PRO A 382 -36.17 23.10 3.74
N TRP A 383 -35.19 22.34 3.32
CA TRP A 383 -35.07 20.89 3.53
C TRP A 383 -34.91 20.51 5.02
N SER A 384 -34.58 21.47 5.88
CA SER A 384 -34.41 21.26 7.32
C SER A 384 -35.64 20.62 7.97
N LYS A 385 -36.85 20.97 7.51
CA LYS A 385 -38.11 20.37 8.00
C LYS A 385 -38.19 18.86 7.78
N ARG A 386 -37.49 18.33 6.79
CA ARG A 386 -37.43 16.88 6.51
C ARG A 386 -36.36 16.16 7.35
N LEU A 387 -35.41 16.89 7.95
CA LEU A 387 -34.36 16.30 8.78
C LEU A 387 -34.88 15.85 10.14
N THR A 388 -35.98 16.43 10.63
CA THR A 388 -36.63 16.04 11.88
C THR A 388 -37.57 14.85 11.70
N ASN A 389 -37.95 14.51 10.47
CA ASN A 389 -38.80 13.36 10.18
C ASN A 389 -38.01 12.07 10.42
N GLY A 390 -38.55 11.14 11.17
CA GLY A 390 -37.99 9.83 11.50
C GLY A 390 -38.35 9.39 12.88
N SER A 391 -38.21 8.10 13.19
CA SER A 391 -38.60 7.52 14.50
C SER A 391 -37.94 8.28 15.65
N GLU A 392 -38.71 8.60 16.66
CA GLU A 392 -38.22 9.25 17.89
C GLU A 392 -37.21 8.41 18.68
N ARG A 393 -37.09 7.12 18.35
CA ARG A 393 -36.24 6.16 19.04
C ARG A 393 -35.19 5.62 18.05
N ASP A 394 -33.94 6.11 18.14
CA ASP A 394 -32.83 5.50 17.45
C ASP A 394 -32.64 4.06 17.92
N LEU A 395 -32.45 3.11 16.98
CA LEU A 395 -32.29 1.68 17.27
C LEU A 395 -31.24 1.41 18.35
N LEU A 396 -30.15 2.16 18.29
CA LEU A 396 -29.03 2.00 19.19
C LEU A 396 -29.23 2.66 20.55
N HIS A 397 -30.22 3.56 20.72
CA HIS A 397 -30.53 4.17 22.01
C HIS A 397 -30.92 3.10 23.04
N HIS A 398 -31.79 2.15 22.66
CA HIS A 398 -32.14 1.02 23.51
C HIS A 398 -30.98 0.10 23.86
N VAL A 399 -30.02 -0.04 22.93
CA VAL A 399 -28.80 -0.84 23.17
C VAL A 399 -27.91 -0.14 24.20
N VAL A 400 -27.73 1.17 24.07
CA VAL A 400 -26.97 1.98 25.04
C VAL A 400 -27.63 1.96 26.42
N GLU A 401 -28.96 2.12 26.51
CA GLU A 401 -29.71 1.99 27.78
C GLU A 401 -29.54 0.60 28.42
N ARG A 402 -29.52 -0.46 27.60
CA ARG A 402 -29.29 -1.83 28.10
C ARG A 402 -27.87 -2.06 28.58
N ILE A 403 -26.86 -1.38 28.00
CA ILE A 403 -25.47 -1.48 28.39
C ILE A 403 -25.13 -0.58 29.60
N GLU A 404 -25.91 0.49 29.84
CA GLU A 404 -25.64 1.44 30.93
C GLU A 404 -25.46 0.77 32.31
N PRO A 405 -26.26 -0.22 32.75
CA PRO A 405 -26.05 -0.93 34.01
C PRO A 405 -24.64 -1.58 34.09
N THR A 406 -24.11 -2.04 32.95
CA THR A 406 -22.78 -2.64 32.85
C THR A 406 -21.70 -1.61 33.16
N ILE A 407 -21.89 -0.34 32.79
CA ILE A 407 -20.96 0.75 33.12
C ILE A 407 -20.90 0.94 34.65
N GLY A 408 -22.04 0.83 35.35
CA GLY A 408 -22.06 0.85 36.82
C GLY A 408 -21.23 -0.29 37.44
N TRP A 409 -21.35 -1.49 36.91
CA TRP A 409 -20.57 -2.66 37.33
C TRP A 409 -19.05 -2.45 37.07
N ILE A 410 -18.70 -1.88 35.89
CA ILE A 410 -17.31 -1.55 35.50
C ILE A 410 -16.68 -0.54 36.48
N ILE A 411 -17.42 0.54 36.78
CA ILE A 411 -16.99 1.56 37.74
C ILE A 411 -16.75 0.97 39.12
N ASN A 412 -17.58 0.04 39.57
CA ASN A 412 -17.42 -0.64 40.86
C ASN A 412 -16.14 -1.51 40.87
N ARG A 413 -15.75 -2.11 39.73
CA ARG A 413 -14.54 -2.94 39.57
C ARG A 413 -13.39 -2.21 38.90
N LYS A 414 -13.38 -0.88 38.90
CA LYS A 414 -12.43 -0.02 38.19
C LYS A 414 -10.95 -0.41 38.37
N ARG A 415 -10.52 -0.79 39.60
CA ARG A 415 -9.14 -1.22 39.87
C ARG A 415 -8.76 -2.47 39.08
N LEU A 416 -9.59 -3.51 39.20
CA LEU A 416 -9.35 -4.78 38.53
C LEU A 416 -9.29 -4.61 37.02
N ILE A 417 -10.27 -3.91 36.45
CA ILE A 417 -10.37 -3.70 34.99
C ILE A 417 -9.19 -2.86 34.48
N SER A 418 -8.82 -1.78 35.18
CA SER A 418 -7.66 -0.95 34.77
C SER A 418 -6.33 -1.71 34.84
N TYR A 419 -6.08 -2.51 35.86
CA TYR A 419 -4.85 -3.34 35.90
C TYR A 419 -4.87 -4.46 34.86
N LEU A 420 -6.02 -5.11 34.64
CA LEU A 420 -6.17 -6.15 33.64
C LEU A 420 -5.96 -5.59 32.22
N SER A 421 -6.44 -4.37 31.94
CA SER A 421 -6.22 -3.73 30.63
C SER A 421 -4.75 -3.40 30.40
N ILE A 422 -4.03 -2.91 31.42
CA ILE A 422 -2.58 -2.67 31.33
C ILE A 422 -1.84 -4.01 31.11
N LEU A 423 -2.15 -5.04 31.89
CA LEU A 423 -1.54 -6.36 31.76
C LEU A 423 -1.79 -6.95 30.37
N LEU A 424 -3.02 -6.85 29.85
CA LEU A 424 -3.39 -7.31 28.52
C LEU A 424 -2.61 -6.55 27.43
N THR A 425 -2.51 -5.22 27.56
CA THR A 425 -1.74 -4.37 26.61
C THR A 425 -0.28 -4.80 26.58
N VAL A 426 0.35 -5.00 27.75
CA VAL A 426 1.74 -5.47 27.84
C VAL A 426 1.89 -6.87 27.27
N GLY A 427 0.98 -7.79 27.58
CA GLY A 427 0.98 -9.16 27.04
C GLY A 427 0.88 -9.20 25.53
N LEU A 428 -0.07 -8.46 24.95
CA LEU A 428 -0.22 -8.33 23.49
C LEU A 428 0.99 -7.63 22.86
N GLY A 429 1.59 -6.66 23.56
CA GLY A 429 2.84 -6.02 23.14
C GLY A 429 4.00 -7.01 23.02
N ILE A 430 4.14 -7.91 23.98
CA ILE A 430 5.16 -8.99 23.92
C ILE A 430 4.89 -9.92 22.72
N VAL A 431 3.62 -10.29 22.48
CA VAL A 431 3.26 -11.09 21.30
C VAL A 431 3.59 -10.36 20.01
N ALA A 432 3.33 -9.05 19.93
CA ALA A 432 3.62 -8.24 18.75
C ALA A 432 5.11 -8.18 18.38
N LEU A 433 6.03 -8.39 19.34
CA LEU A 433 7.48 -8.48 19.06
C LEU A 433 7.86 -9.72 18.23
N ALA A 434 6.96 -10.70 18.11
CA ALA A 434 7.17 -11.85 17.23
C ALA A 434 6.90 -11.57 15.75
N LEU A 435 6.33 -10.40 15.40
CA LEU A 435 6.11 -9.99 14.02
C LEU A 435 7.45 -9.83 13.30
N ARG A 436 7.54 -10.40 12.11
CA ARG A 436 8.73 -10.31 11.25
C ARG A 436 8.35 -9.71 9.91
N PRO A 437 9.16 -8.76 9.40
CA PRO A 437 9.02 -8.28 8.04
C PRO A 437 9.25 -9.43 7.06
N ASP A 438 8.31 -9.62 6.13
CA ASP A 438 8.46 -10.56 5.02
C ASP A 438 7.66 -10.06 3.82
N ASP A 439 8.11 -10.38 2.62
CA ASP A 439 7.47 -10.02 1.37
C ASP A 439 7.73 -11.10 0.32
N ARG A 440 6.69 -11.48 -0.43
CA ARG A 440 6.74 -12.44 -1.54
C ARG A 440 6.16 -11.82 -2.79
N LYS A 441 6.83 -12.01 -3.90
CA LYS A 441 6.40 -11.46 -5.20
C LYS A 441 5.05 -12.03 -5.66
N SER A 442 4.83 -13.32 -5.46
CA SER A 442 3.58 -14.00 -5.83
C SER A 442 2.37 -13.49 -5.02
N SER A 443 2.57 -13.00 -3.80
CA SER A 443 1.49 -12.51 -2.93
C SER A 443 0.83 -11.21 -3.43
N ALA A 444 1.50 -10.45 -4.28
CA ALA A 444 0.96 -9.22 -4.86
C ALA A 444 -0.15 -9.48 -5.92
N PHE A 445 -0.26 -10.71 -6.42
CA PHE A 445 -1.22 -11.06 -7.45
C PHE A 445 -2.50 -11.67 -6.87
N PRO A 446 -3.64 -11.56 -7.59
CA PRO A 446 -4.89 -12.17 -7.15
C PRO A 446 -4.74 -13.68 -6.94
N THR A 447 -5.27 -14.19 -5.83
CA THR A 447 -5.18 -15.61 -5.48
C THR A 447 -5.92 -16.47 -6.52
N GLY A 448 -5.25 -17.50 -7.06
CA GLY A 448 -5.80 -18.38 -8.09
C GLY A 448 -5.91 -17.74 -9.48
N SER A 449 -5.21 -16.62 -9.72
CA SER A 449 -5.10 -16.04 -11.07
C SER A 449 -4.03 -16.75 -11.90
N ASP A 450 -4.22 -16.75 -13.24
CA ASP A 450 -3.20 -17.28 -14.17
C ASP A 450 -1.81 -16.66 -13.94
N ALA A 451 -1.76 -15.40 -13.49
CA ALA A 451 -0.52 -14.72 -13.17
C ALA A 451 0.17 -15.35 -11.95
N GLN A 452 -0.57 -15.61 -10.86
CA GLN A 452 -0.02 -16.28 -9.69
C GLN A 452 0.43 -17.72 -10.01
N GLU A 453 -0.43 -18.50 -10.68
CA GLU A 453 -0.13 -19.89 -11.08
C GLU A 453 1.11 -19.97 -11.98
N SER A 454 1.23 -19.06 -12.94
CA SER A 454 2.40 -18.99 -13.81
C SER A 454 3.70 -18.65 -13.06
N LEU A 455 3.64 -17.76 -12.06
CA LEU A 455 4.80 -17.45 -11.22
C LEU A 455 5.19 -18.62 -10.34
N GLU A 456 4.23 -19.29 -9.70
CA GLU A 456 4.49 -20.45 -8.84
C GLU A 456 5.05 -21.63 -9.66
N HIS A 457 4.51 -21.88 -10.86
CA HIS A 457 5.06 -22.89 -11.76
C HIS A 457 6.48 -22.57 -12.20
N LEU A 458 6.73 -21.31 -12.58
CA LEU A 458 8.07 -20.85 -12.99
C LEU A 458 9.08 -20.97 -11.85
N ASP A 459 8.68 -20.60 -10.62
CA ASP A 459 9.53 -20.70 -9.42
C ASP A 459 9.97 -22.14 -9.15
N GLN A 460 9.06 -23.08 -9.30
CA GLN A 460 9.34 -24.52 -9.12
C GLN A 460 10.18 -25.08 -10.26
N ALA A 461 9.79 -24.82 -11.51
CA ALA A 461 10.42 -25.40 -12.71
C ALA A 461 11.85 -24.89 -12.91
N MET A 462 12.11 -23.61 -12.68
CA MET A 462 13.42 -22.97 -12.88
C MET A 462 14.28 -22.90 -11.62
N GLN A 463 13.81 -23.51 -10.50
CA GLN A 463 14.47 -23.45 -9.18
C GLN A 463 14.72 -22.02 -8.70
N GLY A 464 13.85 -21.09 -9.05
CA GLY A 464 13.85 -19.72 -8.62
C GLY A 464 13.19 -18.77 -9.60
N LEU A 465 12.32 -17.91 -9.05
CA LEU A 465 11.59 -16.91 -9.80
C LEU A 465 12.45 -15.68 -10.09
N ASP A 466 13.17 -15.21 -9.08
CA ASP A 466 13.97 -13.99 -9.18
C ASP A 466 15.39 -14.30 -9.65
N VAL A 467 15.82 -13.54 -10.67
CA VAL A 467 17.20 -13.55 -11.15
C VAL A 467 17.95 -12.43 -10.42
N CYS A 468 18.93 -12.83 -9.63
CA CYS A 468 19.83 -11.94 -8.91
C CYS A 468 21.21 -11.99 -9.55
N MET A 469 22.05 -10.98 -9.29
CA MET A 469 23.39 -10.89 -9.83
C MET A 469 24.36 -10.32 -8.80
N ILE A 470 25.61 -10.67 -8.92
CA ILE A 470 26.73 -10.04 -8.23
C ILE A 470 27.57 -9.35 -9.30
N ASP A 471 27.60 -8.02 -9.22
CA ASP A 471 28.44 -7.20 -10.06
C ASP A 471 29.83 -7.13 -9.44
N VAL A 472 30.81 -7.51 -10.20
CA VAL A 472 32.24 -7.52 -9.84
C VAL A 472 32.93 -6.48 -10.68
N LYS A 473 33.65 -5.52 -10.06
CA LYS A 473 34.45 -4.49 -10.72
C LYS A 473 35.85 -4.52 -10.13
N TRP A 474 36.86 -4.39 -10.98
CA TRP A 474 38.23 -4.35 -10.53
C TRP A 474 39.01 -3.19 -11.15
N ASP A 475 40.00 -2.72 -10.40
CA ASP A 475 40.96 -1.73 -10.89
C ASP A 475 42.09 -2.44 -11.70
N PRO A 476 42.17 -2.26 -13.03
CA PRO A 476 43.18 -2.95 -13.86
C PRO A 476 44.63 -2.55 -13.52
N LYS A 477 44.85 -1.45 -12.77
CA LYS A 477 46.18 -1.07 -12.27
C LYS A 477 46.62 -1.88 -11.05
N ARG A 478 45.69 -2.51 -10.33
CA ARG A 478 45.97 -3.25 -9.10
C ARG A 478 45.76 -4.75 -9.23
N LEU A 479 44.84 -5.18 -10.08
CA LEU A 479 44.49 -6.57 -10.25
C LEU A 479 44.55 -6.97 -11.72
N SER A 480 45.21 -8.09 -11.98
CA SER A 480 45.23 -8.68 -13.32
C SER A 480 43.90 -9.37 -13.65
N VAL A 481 43.64 -9.56 -14.95
CA VAL A 481 42.50 -10.31 -15.46
C VAL A 481 42.43 -11.73 -14.87
N ALA A 482 43.56 -12.38 -14.69
CA ALA A 482 43.68 -13.70 -14.06
C ALA A 482 43.25 -13.69 -12.59
N GLN A 483 43.64 -12.67 -11.83
CA GLN A 483 43.19 -12.51 -10.43
C GLN A 483 41.68 -12.23 -10.32
N ALA A 484 41.14 -11.42 -11.25
CA ALA A 484 39.71 -11.19 -11.32
C ALA A 484 38.93 -12.48 -11.63
N ALA A 485 39.42 -13.31 -12.55
CA ALA A 485 38.81 -14.61 -12.87
C ALA A 485 38.80 -15.57 -11.66
N LEU A 486 39.90 -15.62 -10.89
CA LEU A 486 39.98 -16.40 -9.64
C LEU A 486 38.99 -15.88 -8.58
N ALA A 487 38.80 -14.57 -8.47
CA ALA A 487 37.85 -13.97 -7.58
C ALA A 487 36.41 -14.37 -7.97
N ILE A 488 36.09 -14.39 -9.26
CA ILE A 488 34.80 -14.85 -9.79
C ILE A 488 34.56 -16.33 -9.47
N GLU A 489 35.59 -17.18 -9.56
CA GLU A 489 35.52 -18.59 -9.15
C GLU A 489 35.19 -18.74 -7.66
N GLN A 490 35.83 -17.91 -6.82
CA GLN A 490 35.49 -17.88 -5.39
C GLN A 490 34.04 -17.49 -5.13
N VAL A 491 33.53 -16.45 -5.83
CA VAL A 491 32.12 -16.03 -5.76
C VAL A 491 31.19 -17.16 -6.17
N GLU A 492 31.46 -17.85 -7.27
CA GLU A 492 30.66 -18.99 -7.73
C GLU A 492 30.68 -20.13 -6.69
N SER A 493 31.82 -20.39 -6.07
CA SER A 493 31.95 -21.41 -5.03
C SER A 493 31.15 -21.04 -3.75
N ILE A 494 31.10 -19.76 -3.38
CA ILE A 494 30.25 -19.25 -2.28
C ILE A 494 28.79 -19.50 -2.59
N LEU A 495 28.32 -19.14 -3.77
CA LEU A 495 26.93 -19.32 -4.19
C LEU A 495 26.53 -20.80 -4.25
N LYS A 496 27.42 -21.71 -4.74
CA LYS A 496 27.15 -23.16 -4.79
C LYS A 496 27.02 -23.83 -3.44
N LYS A 497 27.58 -23.23 -2.38
CA LYS A 497 27.45 -23.75 -1.00
C LYS A 497 26.12 -23.41 -0.35
N GLU A 498 25.39 -22.41 -0.88
CA GLU A 498 24.10 -21.96 -0.32
C GLU A 498 22.94 -22.76 -0.90
N PRO A 499 22.21 -23.53 -0.09
CA PRO A 499 21.18 -24.46 -0.58
C PRO A 499 19.94 -23.77 -1.19
N LEU A 500 19.73 -22.49 -0.86
CA LEU A 500 18.60 -21.71 -1.38
C LEU A 500 18.91 -21.01 -2.71
N ILE A 501 20.17 -21.07 -3.16
CA ILE A 501 20.62 -20.42 -4.41
C ILE A 501 20.60 -21.44 -5.55
N GLY A 502 19.89 -21.08 -6.63
CA GLY A 502 19.78 -21.91 -7.83
C GLY A 502 20.65 -21.40 -8.98
N HIS A 503 21.18 -22.32 -9.77
CA HIS A 503 21.83 -22.11 -11.08
C HIS A 503 22.78 -20.89 -11.14
N PRO A 504 23.87 -20.84 -10.31
CA PRO A 504 24.87 -19.81 -10.48
C PRO A 504 25.53 -19.90 -11.86
N LEU A 505 25.57 -18.79 -12.58
CA LEU A 505 26.14 -18.69 -13.92
C LEU A 505 27.15 -17.54 -13.97
N SER A 506 28.38 -17.86 -14.31
CA SER A 506 29.50 -16.94 -14.46
C SER A 506 30.32 -17.27 -15.69
N LEU A 507 31.35 -16.47 -15.97
CA LEU A 507 32.38 -16.85 -16.95
C LEU A 507 32.98 -18.21 -16.64
N VAL A 508 33.27 -18.49 -15.36
CA VAL A 508 33.88 -19.76 -14.90
C VAL A 508 32.97 -20.95 -15.21
N THR A 509 31.67 -20.81 -15.02
CA THR A 509 30.67 -21.86 -15.41
C THR A 509 30.78 -22.19 -16.90
N LEU A 510 30.93 -21.14 -17.75
CA LEU A 510 31.02 -21.32 -19.19
C LEU A 510 32.35 -21.96 -19.61
N LEU A 511 33.46 -21.50 -19.03
CA LEU A 511 34.79 -22.05 -19.30
C LEU A 511 34.88 -23.54 -18.88
N ASN A 512 34.25 -23.91 -17.75
CA ASN A 512 34.19 -25.29 -17.31
C ASN A 512 33.31 -26.19 -18.19
N ALA A 513 32.32 -25.62 -18.91
CA ALA A 513 31.51 -26.35 -19.89
C ALA A 513 32.20 -26.52 -21.25
N LEU A 514 33.28 -25.78 -21.54
CA LEU A 514 34.08 -26.00 -22.74
C LEU A 514 34.93 -27.28 -22.60
N PRO A 515 35.13 -28.04 -23.68
CA PRO A 515 35.96 -29.22 -23.66
C PRO A 515 37.43 -28.87 -23.36
N GLY A 516 38.11 -29.70 -22.58
CA GLY A 516 39.49 -29.56 -22.16
C GLY A 516 39.66 -29.74 -20.64
N GLU A 517 40.80 -30.32 -20.26
CA GLU A 517 41.23 -30.44 -18.86
C GLU A 517 42.06 -29.21 -18.47
N GLY A 518 41.97 -28.71 -17.28
CA GLY A 518 42.74 -27.57 -16.77
C GLY A 518 41.93 -26.65 -15.81
N ASN A 519 42.64 -25.81 -15.12
CA ASN A 519 42.09 -24.81 -14.19
C ASN A 519 41.49 -23.64 -14.97
N VAL A 520 40.73 -22.80 -14.26
CA VAL A 520 40.13 -21.58 -14.85
C VAL A 520 41.14 -20.70 -15.57
N LEU A 521 42.36 -20.60 -15.04
CA LEU A 521 43.44 -19.82 -15.67
C LEU A 521 43.91 -20.41 -17.00
N ASP A 522 43.99 -21.73 -17.10
CA ASP A 522 44.39 -22.42 -18.32
C ASP A 522 43.36 -22.25 -19.43
N LYS A 523 42.09 -22.15 -19.04
CA LYS A 523 40.93 -21.96 -19.94
C LYS A 523 40.60 -20.48 -20.21
N LEU A 524 41.23 -19.52 -19.54
CA LEU A 524 40.91 -18.10 -19.70
C LEU A 524 41.12 -17.61 -21.14
N SER A 525 42.18 -18.11 -21.85
CA SER A 525 42.43 -17.85 -23.27
C SER A 525 41.26 -18.34 -24.17
N MET A 526 40.50 -19.37 -23.72
CA MET A 526 39.35 -19.85 -24.45
C MET A 526 38.14 -18.94 -24.29
N ALA A 527 38.15 -17.94 -23.40
CA ALA A 527 37.07 -16.96 -23.28
C ALA A 527 36.87 -16.17 -24.59
N GLU A 528 37.90 -16.04 -25.42
CA GLU A 528 37.80 -15.41 -26.74
C GLU A 528 36.95 -16.23 -27.74
N LEU A 529 36.79 -17.53 -27.50
CA LEU A 529 35.93 -18.39 -28.30
C LEU A 529 34.45 -18.24 -27.98
N LEU A 530 34.11 -17.62 -26.86
CA LEU A 530 32.71 -17.32 -26.50
C LEU A 530 32.15 -16.20 -27.41
N PRO A 531 30.86 -16.29 -27.79
CA PRO A 531 30.21 -15.21 -28.54
C PRO A 531 30.43 -13.84 -27.88
N PRO A 532 30.84 -12.81 -28.64
CA PRO A 532 31.17 -11.49 -28.07
C PRO A 532 30.08 -10.90 -27.14
N PRO A 533 28.79 -10.96 -27.47
CA PRO A 533 27.72 -10.44 -26.58
C PRO A 533 27.63 -11.18 -25.25
N LEU A 534 27.88 -12.47 -25.23
CA LEU A 534 27.87 -13.29 -24.02
C LEU A 534 29.10 -12.98 -23.16
N ARG A 535 30.25 -12.87 -23.76
CA ARG A 535 31.51 -12.49 -23.09
C ARG A 535 31.38 -11.11 -22.45
N GLN A 536 30.97 -10.10 -23.23
CA GLN A 536 30.77 -8.72 -22.72
C GLN A 536 29.78 -8.64 -21.57
N ARG A 537 28.77 -9.50 -21.56
CA ARG A 537 27.78 -9.52 -20.47
C ARG A 537 28.34 -10.14 -19.19
N LEU A 538 29.05 -11.26 -19.29
CA LEU A 538 29.52 -12.00 -18.11
C LEU A 538 30.92 -11.58 -17.68
N PHE A 539 31.73 -11.09 -18.61
CA PHE A 539 33.12 -10.68 -18.37
C PHE A 539 33.59 -9.67 -19.41
N ASN A 540 33.59 -8.41 -19.05
CA ASN A 540 34.04 -7.32 -19.93
C ASN A 540 35.40 -6.80 -19.47
N GLU A 541 36.45 -7.20 -20.18
CA GLU A 541 37.81 -6.80 -19.86
C GLU A 541 38.07 -5.30 -20.08
N GLU A 542 37.47 -4.72 -21.13
CA GLU A 542 37.63 -3.30 -21.47
C GLU A 542 37.09 -2.39 -20.37
N GLN A 543 35.92 -2.79 -19.78
CA GLN A 543 35.32 -2.06 -18.69
C GLN A 543 35.75 -2.55 -17.30
N SER A 544 36.57 -3.59 -17.23
CA SER A 544 36.99 -4.22 -15.98
C SER A 544 35.81 -4.62 -15.09
N THR A 545 34.78 -5.23 -15.69
CA THR A 545 33.54 -5.65 -15.02
C THR A 545 33.21 -7.10 -15.35
N ALA A 546 32.63 -7.77 -14.37
CA ALA A 546 32.03 -9.10 -14.55
C ALA A 546 30.75 -9.24 -13.78
N THR A 547 29.88 -10.14 -14.23
CA THR A 547 28.59 -10.40 -13.56
C THR A 547 28.42 -11.89 -13.33
N VAL A 548 28.09 -12.26 -12.09
CA VAL A 548 27.68 -13.61 -11.71
C VAL A 548 26.19 -13.60 -11.44
N THR A 549 25.42 -14.36 -12.21
CA THR A 549 23.96 -14.43 -12.05
C THR A 549 23.56 -15.69 -11.30
N TYR A 550 22.46 -15.62 -10.55
CA TYR A 550 21.90 -16.76 -9.81
C TYR A 550 20.40 -16.61 -9.63
N ARG A 551 19.71 -17.68 -9.28
CA ARG A 551 18.26 -17.67 -9.06
C ARG A 551 17.90 -17.83 -7.60
N CYS A 552 16.82 -17.14 -7.18
CA CYS A 552 16.24 -17.25 -5.86
C CYS A 552 14.77 -17.63 -5.97
N LYS A 553 14.32 -18.59 -5.15
CA LYS A 553 12.91 -18.96 -5.03
C LYS A 553 12.11 -17.89 -4.30
N ASP A 554 10.81 -17.80 -4.56
CA ASP A 554 9.92 -16.84 -3.91
C ASP A 554 9.46 -17.36 -2.51
N LEU A 555 10.44 -17.62 -1.63
CA LEU A 555 10.19 -18.12 -0.26
C LEU A 555 9.97 -17.01 0.77
N GLY A 556 10.10 -15.76 0.35
CA GLY A 556 9.99 -14.58 1.21
C GLY A 556 11.35 -14.07 1.69
N THR A 557 11.38 -12.77 1.95
CA THR A 557 12.59 -12.03 2.35
C THR A 557 13.14 -12.50 3.70
N ALA A 558 12.26 -12.85 4.64
CA ALA A 558 12.64 -13.34 5.96
C ALA A 558 13.43 -14.65 5.88
N THR A 559 13.06 -15.56 4.98
CA THR A 559 13.74 -16.84 4.77
C THR A 559 15.13 -16.64 4.20
N TYR A 560 15.29 -15.69 3.27
CA TYR A 560 16.57 -15.42 2.64
C TYR A 560 17.53 -14.54 3.43
N LYS A 561 17.04 -13.77 4.41
CA LYS A 561 17.88 -12.85 5.18
C LYS A 561 19.17 -13.48 5.68
N PRO A 562 19.18 -14.63 6.37
CA PRO A 562 20.42 -15.24 6.85
C PRO A 562 21.36 -15.66 5.70
N THR A 563 20.80 -16.10 4.57
CA THR A 563 21.57 -16.50 3.40
C THR A 563 22.24 -15.31 2.73
N TYR A 564 21.50 -14.21 2.53
CA TYR A 564 22.07 -12.99 1.94
C TYR A 564 23.12 -12.34 2.85
N GLU A 565 22.92 -12.36 4.16
CA GLU A 565 23.92 -11.87 5.14
C GLU A 565 25.23 -12.70 5.07
N ARG A 566 25.15 -14.04 4.99
CA ARG A 566 26.33 -14.90 4.82
C ARG A 566 27.05 -14.65 3.49
N ILE A 567 26.28 -14.52 2.39
CA ILE A 567 26.87 -14.22 1.08
C ILE A 567 27.55 -12.85 1.13
N ASP A 568 26.91 -11.82 1.65
CA ASP A 568 27.47 -10.46 1.72
C ASP A 568 28.78 -10.44 2.54
N GLN A 569 28.80 -11.12 3.70
CA GLN A 569 30.02 -11.28 4.51
C GLN A 569 31.12 -12.01 3.76
N ALA A 570 30.79 -13.12 3.08
CA ALA A 570 31.78 -13.88 2.31
C ALA A 570 32.33 -13.07 1.12
N LEU A 571 31.49 -12.24 0.47
CA LEU A 571 31.95 -11.32 -0.59
C LEU A 571 32.88 -10.24 -0.03
N GLN A 572 32.58 -9.67 1.13
CA GLN A 572 33.47 -8.70 1.81
C GLN A 572 34.81 -9.31 2.16
N ASP A 573 34.85 -10.58 2.59
CA ASP A 573 36.10 -11.31 2.82
C ASP A 573 36.94 -11.47 1.56
N VAL A 574 36.31 -11.74 0.40
CA VAL A 574 36.99 -11.80 -0.90
C VAL A 574 37.53 -10.41 -1.29
N VAL A 575 36.74 -9.36 -1.12
CA VAL A 575 37.16 -7.97 -1.40
C VAL A 575 38.35 -7.55 -0.54
N SER A 576 38.33 -7.88 0.76
CA SER A 576 39.38 -7.54 1.71
C SER A 576 40.74 -8.18 1.35
N LYS A 577 40.69 -9.37 0.76
CA LYS A 577 41.92 -10.11 0.29
C LYS A 577 42.41 -9.63 -1.06
N ASN A 578 41.61 -8.91 -1.82
CA ASN A 578 41.94 -8.44 -3.18
C ASN A 578 41.75 -6.91 -3.28
N PRO A 579 42.71 -6.09 -2.83
CA PRO A 579 42.62 -4.64 -2.89
C PRO A 579 42.46 -4.14 -4.34
N GLY A 580 41.41 -3.36 -4.59
CA GLY A 580 41.03 -2.87 -5.92
C GLY A 580 39.82 -3.63 -6.52
N LEU A 581 39.29 -4.62 -5.82
CA LEU A 581 38.08 -5.33 -6.19
C LEU A 581 36.87 -4.72 -5.47
N THR A 582 35.77 -4.58 -6.17
CA THR A 582 34.44 -4.22 -5.57
C THR A 582 33.39 -5.22 -6.03
N MET A 583 32.55 -5.63 -5.12
CA MET A 583 31.46 -6.58 -5.37
C MET A 583 30.16 -6.06 -4.78
N GLU A 584 29.08 -6.14 -5.56
CA GLU A 584 27.76 -5.69 -5.12
C GLU A 584 26.68 -6.67 -5.56
N MET A 585 25.87 -7.11 -4.60
CA MET A 585 24.68 -7.91 -4.87
C MET A 585 23.57 -7.02 -5.43
N GLN A 586 22.95 -7.40 -6.55
CA GLN A 586 21.88 -6.71 -7.22
C GLN A 586 20.74 -7.66 -7.61
N GLY A 587 19.59 -7.10 -7.89
CA GLY A 587 18.38 -7.83 -8.28
C GLY A 587 17.17 -7.44 -7.43
N GLU A 588 15.96 -7.80 -7.88
CA GLU A 588 14.73 -7.41 -7.23
C GLU A 588 14.60 -8.02 -5.82
N ALA A 589 14.96 -9.30 -5.64
CA ALA A 589 14.96 -9.95 -4.33
C ALA A 589 15.97 -9.31 -3.35
N ILE A 590 17.14 -8.90 -3.83
CA ILE A 590 18.16 -8.20 -3.03
C ILE A 590 17.68 -6.80 -2.66
N TRP A 591 17.06 -6.08 -3.61
CA TRP A 591 16.47 -4.77 -3.33
C TRP A 591 15.37 -4.88 -2.26
N ARG A 592 14.46 -5.87 -2.38
CA ARG A 592 13.44 -6.14 -1.36
C ARG A 592 14.07 -6.43 0.00
N TRP A 593 15.08 -7.31 0.06
CA TRP A 593 15.77 -7.62 1.32
C TRP A 593 16.39 -6.38 1.98
N ARG A 594 17.15 -5.58 1.24
CA ARG A 594 17.80 -4.38 1.80
C ARG A 594 16.80 -3.30 2.23
N ASN A 595 15.76 -3.10 1.45
CA ASN A 595 14.83 -2.00 1.67
C ASN A 595 13.64 -2.36 2.59
N LEU A 596 13.12 -3.59 2.55
CA LEU A 596 11.95 -3.97 3.35
C LEU A 596 12.16 -3.72 4.86
N TYR A 597 13.28 -4.15 5.40
CA TYR A 597 13.60 -3.94 6.82
C TYR A 597 13.73 -2.46 7.15
N THR A 598 14.39 -1.69 6.29
CA THR A 598 14.51 -0.23 6.46
C THR A 598 13.14 0.43 6.41
N ILE A 599 12.32 0.09 5.40
CA ILE A 599 10.97 0.64 5.25
C ILE A 599 10.10 0.30 6.47
N VAL A 600 10.10 -0.96 6.91
CA VAL A 600 9.29 -1.39 8.05
C VAL A 600 9.76 -0.74 9.37
N THR A 601 11.07 -0.62 9.59
CA THR A 601 11.60 0.07 10.78
C THR A 601 11.28 1.56 10.77
N ASP A 602 11.41 2.23 9.64
CA ASP A 602 11.06 3.64 9.47
C ASP A 602 9.56 3.87 9.72
N LEU A 603 8.70 3.02 9.15
CA LEU A 603 7.27 3.11 9.35
C LEU A 603 6.85 2.81 10.79
N THR A 604 7.52 1.85 11.44
CA THR A 604 7.27 1.55 12.87
C THR A 604 7.69 2.72 13.76
N ALA A 605 8.83 3.34 13.48
CA ALA A 605 9.28 4.55 14.18
C ALA A 605 8.30 5.72 13.93
N SER A 606 7.82 5.86 12.69
CA SER A 606 6.80 6.84 12.30
C SER A 606 5.49 6.63 13.06
N LEU A 607 5.01 5.38 13.18
CA LEU A 607 3.84 5.03 13.98
C LEU A 607 4.02 5.38 15.47
N GLY A 608 5.19 5.08 16.04
CA GLY A 608 5.52 5.41 17.43
C GLY A 608 5.56 6.92 17.68
N SER A 609 6.18 7.68 16.76
CA SER A 609 6.22 9.15 16.85
C SER A 609 4.85 9.78 16.67
N ALA A 610 4.03 9.27 15.73
CA ALA A 610 2.65 9.71 15.55
C ALA A 610 1.82 9.50 16.82
N ALA A 611 1.93 8.32 17.45
CA ALA A 611 1.25 8.03 18.71
C ALA A 611 1.64 9.04 19.80
N LEU A 612 2.94 9.31 19.97
CA LEU A 612 3.42 10.28 20.94
C LEU A 612 2.88 11.69 20.67
N ILE A 613 2.88 12.15 19.41
CA ILE A 613 2.37 13.46 19.01
C ILE A 613 0.85 13.53 19.27
N ILE A 614 0.08 12.50 18.89
CA ILE A 614 -1.36 12.45 19.12
C ILE A 614 -1.66 12.56 20.61
N PHE A 615 -1.00 11.80 21.47
CA PHE A 615 -1.23 11.85 22.92
C PHE A 615 -0.75 13.18 23.54
N ALA A 616 0.30 13.80 23.00
CA ALA A 616 0.71 15.15 23.39
C ALA A 616 -0.37 16.19 23.01
N VAL A 617 -0.93 16.10 21.78
CA VAL A 617 -2.03 16.96 21.33
C VAL A 617 -3.25 16.80 22.24
N LEU A 618 -3.63 15.57 22.60
CA LEU A 618 -4.73 15.31 23.53
C LEU A 618 -4.45 15.88 24.92
N ALA A 619 -3.22 15.72 25.44
CA ALA A 619 -2.83 16.29 26.74
C ALA A 619 -2.92 17.81 26.74
N ILE A 620 -2.51 18.47 25.66
CA ILE A 620 -2.61 19.92 25.47
C ILE A 620 -4.08 20.35 25.35
N ALA A 621 -4.85 19.69 24.48
CA ALA A 621 -6.25 20.02 24.23
C ALA A 621 -7.10 19.93 25.50
N TYR A 622 -6.87 18.91 26.32
CA TYR A 622 -7.57 18.70 27.59
C TYR A 622 -6.89 19.41 28.78
N ARG A 623 -5.77 20.11 28.53
CA ARG A 623 -4.99 20.79 29.59
C ARG A 623 -4.66 19.87 30.77
N SER A 624 -4.39 18.59 30.50
CA SER A 624 -4.16 17.54 31.48
C SER A 624 -3.30 16.41 30.94
N LEU A 625 -2.06 16.32 31.38
CA LEU A 625 -1.19 15.20 31.04
C LEU A 625 -1.77 13.84 31.48
N ARG A 626 -2.49 13.82 32.61
CA ARG A 626 -3.13 12.58 33.10
C ARG A 626 -4.18 12.06 32.14
N LEU A 627 -5.01 12.93 31.59
CA LEU A 627 -6.04 12.53 30.62
C LEU A 627 -5.41 12.04 29.31
N GLY A 628 -4.35 12.69 28.86
CA GLY A 628 -3.56 12.21 27.71
C GLY A 628 -2.98 10.80 27.95
N LEU A 629 -2.41 10.55 29.15
CA LEU A 629 -1.87 9.21 29.50
C LEU A 629 -2.97 8.15 29.63
N ILE A 630 -4.13 8.49 30.19
CA ILE A 630 -5.28 7.58 30.28
C ILE A 630 -5.73 7.15 28.90
N ALA A 631 -5.71 8.03 27.93
CA ALA A 631 -6.11 7.74 26.54
C ALA A 631 -5.14 6.77 25.82
N ILE A 632 -3.90 6.55 26.29
CA ILE A 632 -2.93 5.68 25.61
C ILE A 632 -3.44 4.23 25.54
N ILE A 633 -3.86 3.66 26.67
CA ILE A 633 -4.23 2.23 26.75
C ILE A 633 -5.41 1.86 25.83
N PRO A 634 -6.55 2.58 25.86
CA PRO A 634 -7.67 2.29 24.98
C PRO A 634 -7.34 2.36 23.49
N ASN A 635 -6.37 3.19 23.10
CA ASN A 635 -6.00 3.40 21.70
C ASN A 635 -4.84 2.52 21.20
N VAL A 636 -3.93 2.11 22.08
CA VAL A 636 -2.81 1.21 21.72
C VAL A 636 -3.25 -0.25 21.75
N LEU A 637 -4.10 -0.65 22.70
CA LEU A 637 -4.57 -2.04 22.82
C LEU A 637 -5.21 -2.58 21.53
N PRO A 638 -6.07 -1.84 20.81
CA PRO A 638 -6.63 -2.30 19.54
C PRO A 638 -5.58 -2.60 18.47
N LEU A 639 -4.54 -1.78 18.35
CA LEU A 639 -3.44 -2.02 17.43
C LEU A 639 -2.66 -3.28 17.79
N LEU A 640 -2.39 -3.48 19.07
CA LEU A 640 -1.71 -4.68 19.56
C LEU A 640 -2.56 -5.94 19.41
N ALA A 641 -3.90 -5.83 19.51
CA ALA A 641 -4.80 -6.94 19.21
C ALA A 641 -4.73 -7.34 17.73
N SER A 642 -4.68 -6.37 16.82
CA SER A 642 -4.50 -6.62 15.39
C SER A 642 -3.11 -7.19 15.08
N ALA A 643 -2.06 -6.72 15.77
CA ALA A 643 -0.71 -7.29 15.65
C ALA A 643 -0.68 -8.75 16.15
N ALA A 644 -1.33 -9.06 17.27
CA ALA A 644 -1.45 -10.43 17.78
C ALA A 644 -2.22 -11.33 16.81
N TYR A 645 -3.28 -10.83 16.17
CA TYR A 645 -3.98 -11.55 15.11
C TYR A 645 -3.04 -11.93 13.96
N MET A 646 -2.16 -11.01 13.49
CA MET A 646 -1.17 -11.31 12.46
C MET A 646 -0.21 -12.42 12.89
N VAL A 647 0.27 -12.38 14.14
CA VAL A 647 1.14 -13.44 14.69
C VAL A 647 0.42 -14.79 14.72
N MET A 648 -0.83 -14.84 15.19
CA MET A 648 -1.63 -16.07 15.28
C MET A 648 -1.95 -16.65 13.91
N THR A 649 -2.21 -15.81 12.90
CA THR A 649 -2.51 -16.22 11.52
C THR A 649 -1.26 -16.36 10.66
N LYS A 650 -0.06 -16.18 11.25
CA LYS A 650 1.24 -16.24 10.56
C LYS A 650 1.31 -15.28 9.36
N GLN A 651 0.64 -14.14 9.46
CA GLN A 651 0.74 -13.10 8.44
C GLN A 651 2.01 -12.28 8.67
N PRO A 652 2.83 -12.05 7.63
CA PRO A 652 4.04 -11.26 7.77
C PRO A 652 3.72 -9.77 7.93
N LEU A 653 4.67 -9.03 8.49
CA LEU A 653 4.60 -7.58 8.55
C LEU A 653 5.07 -6.98 7.21
N GLU A 654 4.13 -6.51 6.43
CA GLU A 654 4.34 -5.89 5.12
C GLU A 654 4.10 -4.38 5.19
N VAL A 655 4.51 -3.65 4.16
CA VAL A 655 4.31 -2.19 4.07
C VAL A 655 2.82 -1.82 4.25
N VAL A 656 1.92 -2.58 3.62
CA VAL A 656 0.46 -2.37 3.71
C VAL A 656 -0.05 -2.53 5.14
N SER A 657 0.45 -3.52 5.89
CA SER A 657 0.06 -3.75 7.28
C SER A 657 0.45 -2.59 8.19
N VAL A 658 1.67 -2.05 8.03
CA VAL A 658 2.12 -0.91 8.85
C VAL A 658 1.36 0.37 8.48
N CYS A 659 1.08 0.60 7.20
CA CYS A 659 0.21 1.68 6.77
C CYS A 659 -1.19 1.56 7.41
N CYS A 660 -1.74 0.33 7.48
CA CYS A 660 -3.01 0.07 8.14
C CYS A 660 -2.98 0.43 9.63
N PHE A 661 -1.93 0.03 10.37
CA PHE A 661 -1.78 0.39 11.79
C PHE A 661 -1.74 1.92 11.98
N THR A 662 -1.04 2.64 11.11
CA THR A 662 -0.93 4.10 11.18
C THR A 662 -2.27 4.79 10.92
N ILE A 663 -3.01 4.32 9.93
CA ILE A 663 -4.36 4.79 9.61
C ILE A 663 -5.32 4.48 10.76
N CYS A 664 -5.30 3.24 11.25
CA CYS A 664 -6.18 2.78 12.33
C CYS A 664 -5.89 3.51 13.64
N LEU A 665 -4.64 3.88 13.93
CA LEU A 665 -4.31 4.73 15.08
C LEU A 665 -5.04 6.07 14.99
N GLY A 666 -5.00 6.73 13.81
CA GLY A 666 -5.68 8.01 13.62
C GLY A 666 -7.19 7.93 13.81
N ILE A 667 -7.82 6.85 13.33
CA ILE A 667 -9.29 6.68 13.39
C ILE A 667 -9.74 6.17 14.77
N ALA A 668 -8.99 5.29 15.43
CA ALA A 668 -9.37 4.73 16.71
C ALA A 668 -9.46 5.78 17.83
N VAL A 669 -8.65 6.84 17.73
CA VAL A 669 -8.64 7.94 18.70
C VAL A 669 -9.92 8.79 18.64
N ASP A 670 -10.68 8.77 17.55
CA ASP A 670 -11.86 9.62 17.34
C ASP A 670 -12.93 9.40 18.41
N ASP A 671 -13.28 8.15 18.70
CA ASP A 671 -14.28 7.81 19.73
C ASP A 671 -13.80 8.23 21.13
N THR A 672 -12.51 8.01 21.44
CA THR A 672 -11.89 8.49 22.68
C THR A 672 -12.01 10.01 22.82
N ILE A 673 -11.78 10.78 21.74
CA ILE A 673 -11.88 12.25 21.74
C ILE A 673 -13.29 12.71 22.04
N HIS A 674 -14.28 12.12 21.36
CA HIS A 674 -15.68 12.46 21.59
C HIS A 674 -16.14 12.12 23.02
N PHE A 675 -15.74 10.97 23.56
CA PHE A 675 -16.04 10.59 24.94
C PHE A 675 -15.40 11.53 25.95
N MET A 676 -14.10 11.80 25.79
CA MET A 676 -13.33 12.66 26.70
C MET A 676 -13.82 14.12 26.67
N SER A 677 -14.13 14.64 25.50
CA SER A 677 -14.67 16.00 25.34
C SER A 677 -16.02 16.12 26.08
N ARG A 678 -16.89 15.11 25.93
CA ARG A 678 -18.17 15.10 26.65
C ARG A 678 -18.00 14.91 28.15
N TYR A 679 -17.09 14.02 28.56
CA TYR A 679 -16.74 13.83 29.97
C TYR A 679 -16.32 15.16 30.66
N LEU A 680 -15.48 15.94 29.98
CA LEU A 680 -15.05 17.24 30.49
C LEU A 680 -16.17 18.27 30.56
N GLU A 681 -17.11 18.22 29.62
CA GLU A 681 -18.28 19.11 29.61
C GLU A 681 -19.25 18.75 30.71
N GLU A 682 -19.60 17.47 30.85
CA GLU A 682 -20.47 16.98 31.91
C GLU A 682 -19.89 17.24 33.32
N PHE A 683 -18.57 17.25 33.43
CA PHE A 683 -17.90 17.58 34.68
C PHE A 683 -18.19 19.01 35.16
N LYS A 684 -18.41 19.97 34.24
CA LYS A 684 -18.77 21.36 34.58
C LYS A 684 -20.17 21.46 35.18
N HIS A 685 -21.03 20.49 34.93
CA HIS A 685 -22.39 20.46 35.46
C HIS A 685 -22.50 19.82 36.85
N GLY A 686 -21.35 19.42 37.45
CA GLY A 686 -21.28 18.84 38.80
C GLY A 686 -21.82 17.40 38.87
N GLY A 687 -21.64 16.78 40.03
CA GLY A 687 -22.03 15.40 40.33
C GLY A 687 -20.82 14.50 40.59
N THR A 688 -21.11 13.27 41.03
CA THR A 688 -20.03 12.30 41.30
C THR A 688 -19.38 11.81 40.01
N HIS A 689 -18.12 11.40 40.07
CA HIS A 689 -17.42 10.82 38.88
C HIS A 689 -18.21 9.74 38.18
N ALA A 690 -18.89 8.87 38.95
CA ALA A 690 -19.70 7.80 38.40
C ALA A 690 -20.90 8.34 37.60
N GLU A 691 -21.56 9.37 38.09
CA GLU A 691 -22.68 10.03 37.40
C GLU A 691 -22.24 10.77 36.15
N VAL A 692 -21.10 11.48 36.21
CA VAL A 692 -20.52 12.17 35.05
C VAL A 692 -20.17 11.18 33.94
N ILE A 693 -19.52 10.06 34.27
CA ILE A 693 -19.16 9.01 33.28
C ILE A 693 -20.45 8.39 32.68
N LYS A 694 -21.48 8.12 33.48
CA LYS A 694 -22.74 7.57 32.99
C LYS A 694 -23.48 8.53 32.06
N ARG A 695 -23.54 9.83 32.45
CA ARG A 695 -24.17 10.87 31.61
C ARG A 695 -23.41 11.01 30.29
N SER A 696 -22.07 11.06 30.32
CA SER A 696 -21.23 11.12 29.12
C SER A 696 -21.44 9.90 28.21
N PHE A 697 -21.49 8.70 28.80
CA PHE A 697 -21.73 7.46 28.05
C PHE A 697 -23.12 7.48 27.36
N ARG A 698 -24.15 7.92 28.02
CA ARG A 698 -25.50 8.02 27.46
C ARG A 698 -25.58 9.01 26.29
N GLU A 699 -24.86 10.11 26.36
CA GLU A 699 -24.86 11.17 25.34
C GLU A 699 -24.05 10.79 24.09
N VAL A 700 -22.92 10.13 24.24
CA VAL A 700 -21.98 9.87 23.12
C VAL A 700 -22.04 8.41 22.65
N GLY A 701 -22.39 7.47 23.50
CA GLY A 701 -22.32 6.04 23.22
C GLY A 701 -23.10 5.60 21.96
N THR A 702 -24.27 6.22 21.72
CA THR A 702 -25.04 5.95 20.49
C THR A 702 -24.26 6.39 19.24
N GLY A 703 -23.63 7.56 19.28
CA GLY A 703 -22.80 8.09 18.17
C GLY A 703 -21.62 7.17 17.90
N MET A 704 -20.86 6.79 18.94
CA MET A 704 -19.70 5.90 18.84
C MET A 704 -20.05 4.53 18.24
N MET A 705 -21.17 3.93 18.68
CA MET A 705 -21.64 2.68 18.09
C MET A 705 -22.03 2.85 16.61
N MET A 706 -22.71 3.96 16.26
CA MET A 706 -23.10 4.24 14.89
C MET A 706 -21.87 4.40 13.97
N THR A 707 -20.90 5.18 14.39
CA THR A 707 -19.66 5.42 13.63
C THR A 707 -18.89 4.13 13.43
N THR A 708 -18.67 3.37 14.50
CA THR A 708 -17.91 2.10 14.41
C THR A 708 -18.62 1.08 13.50
N ILE A 709 -19.96 0.94 13.57
CA ILE A 709 -20.69 0.02 12.68
C ILE A 709 -20.48 0.41 11.22
N VAL A 710 -20.55 1.69 10.90
CA VAL A 710 -20.33 2.18 9.52
C VAL A 710 -18.87 1.97 9.08
N LEU A 711 -17.91 2.26 9.95
CA LEU A 711 -16.49 2.03 9.69
C LEU A 711 -16.20 0.55 9.44
N VAL A 712 -16.70 -0.34 10.31
CA VAL A 712 -16.53 -1.79 10.16
C VAL A 712 -17.18 -2.28 8.87
N ALA A 713 -18.37 -1.79 8.51
CA ALA A 713 -19.00 -2.11 7.24
C ALA A 713 -18.12 -1.66 6.04
N GLY A 714 -17.57 -0.44 6.09
CA GLY A 714 -16.68 0.07 5.06
C GLY A 714 -15.40 -0.76 4.91
N PHE A 715 -14.70 -1.05 6.01
CA PHE A 715 -13.51 -1.91 5.97
C PHE A 715 -13.83 -3.36 5.56
N SER A 716 -15.01 -3.88 5.92
CA SER A 716 -15.45 -5.20 5.50
C SER A 716 -15.66 -5.32 4.00
N SER A 717 -15.96 -4.22 3.28
CA SER A 717 -16.03 -4.23 1.82
C SER A 717 -14.70 -4.64 1.17
N VAL A 718 -13.58 -4.27 1.78
CA VAL A 718 -12.23 -4.57 1.31
C VAL A 718 -11.86 -6.05 1.54
N LEU A 719 -12.51 -6.75 2.47
CA LEU A 719 -12.34 -8.20 2.68
C LEU A 719 -12.77 -9.03 1.47
N THR A 720 -13.63 -8.48 0.61
CA THR A 720 -14.08 -9.14 -0.63
C THR A 720 -13.05 -9.06 -1.76
N SER A 721 -11.86 -8.52 -1.51
CA SER A 721 -10.79 -8.37 -2.49
C SER A 721 -10.20 -9.71 -2.89
N ASP A 722 -9.86 -9.83 -4.16
CA ASP A 722 -9.11 -10.96 -4.70
C ASP A 722 -7.63 -10.89 -4.32
N THR A 723 -7.13 -9.69 -3.94
CA THR A 723 -5.74 -9.45 -3.53
C THR A 723 -5.58 -9.68 -2.03
N ARG A 724 -4.56 -10.43 -1.63
CA ARG A 724 -4.26 -10.75 -0.23
C ARG A 724 -4.04 -9.50 0.61
N ASP A 725 -3.24 -8.55 0.11
CA ASP A 725 -2.89 -7.31 0.84
C ASP A 725 -4.12 -6.49 1.23
N HIS A 726 -5.09 -6.38 0.32
CA HIS A 726 -6.35 -5.70 0.61
C HIS A 726 -7.17 -6.44 1.67
N ARG A 727 -7.23 -7.78 1.62
CA ARG A 727 -7.93 -8.57 2.64
C ARG A 727 -7.30 -8.43 4.02
N VAL A 728 -5.96 -8.44 4.09
CA VAL A 728 -5.22 -8.19 5.34
C VAL A 728 -5.52 -6.80 5.87
N PHE A 729 -5.47 -5.78 5.01
CA PHE A 729 -5.83 -4.39 5.36
C PHE A 729 -7.25 -4.30 5.94
N GLY A 730 -8.22 -4.88 5.26
CA GLY A 730 -9.63 -4.92 5.71
C GLY A 730 -9.80 -5.63 7.05
N ALA A 731 -9.15 -6.79 7.24
CA ALA A 731 -9.22 -7.56 8.47
C ALA A 731 -8.61 -6.81 9.67
N LEU A 732 -7.42 -6.23 9.48
CA LEU A 732 -6.78 -5.41 10.51
C LEU A 732 -7.62 -4.21 10.90
N GLY A 733 -8.21 -3.52 9.91
CA GLY A 733 -9.12 -2.39 10.15
C GLY A 733 -10.35 -2.80 10.97
N VAL A 734 -11.02 -3.88 10.58
CA VAL A 734 -12.20 -4.39 11.31
C VAL A 734 -11.84 -4.77 12.75
N ILE A 735 -10.76 -5.54 12.96
CA ILE A 735 -10.33 -5.99 14.29
C ILE A 735 -9.98 -4.77 15.16
N THR A 736 -9.20 -3.82 14.62
CA THR A 736 -8.81 -2.61 15.36
C THR A 736 -10.03 -1.80 15.76
N LEU A 737 -10.97 -1.51 14.85
CA LEU A 737 -12.14 -0.68 15.11
C LEU A 737 -13.11 -1.32 16.10
N VAL A 738 -13.38 -2.62 15.97
CA VAL A 738 -14.23 -3.34 16.95
C VAL A 738 -13.59 -3.34 18.32
N THR A 739 -12.29 -3.60 18.40
CA THR A 739 -11.56 -3.59 19.67
C THR A 739 -11.48 -2.19 20.26
N ALA A 740 -11.30 -1.13 19.43
CA ALA A 740 -11.31 0.27 19.87
C ALA A 740 -12.64 0.64 20.50
N LEU A 741 -13.78 0.32 19.86
CA LEU A 741 -15.09 0.55 20.42
C LEU A 741 -15.25 -0.13 21.80
N LEU A 742 -14.84 -1.40 21.91
CA LEU A 742 -14.89 -2.12 23.17
C LEU A 742 -14.01 -1.47 24.25
N CYS A 743 -12.84 -0.99 23.88
CA CYS A 743 -11.95 -0.27 24.78
C CYS A 743 -12.56 1.05 25.25
N ASP A 744 -13.10 1.84 24.34
CA ASP A 744 -13.68 3.15 24.65
C ASP A 744 -15.01 3.02 25.44
N MET A 745 -15.81 1.99 25.17
CA MET A 745 -17.04 1.75 25.93
C MET A 745 -16.80 1.16 27.33
N PHE A 746 -15.75 0.32 27.51
CA PHE A 746 -15.60 -0.44 28.74
C PHE A 746 -14.32 -0.10 29.52
N LEU A 747 -13.17 0.03 28.86
CA LEU A 747 -11.89 0.29 29.53
C LEU A 747 -11.69 1.76 29.88
N LEU A 748 -12.01 2.67 28.95
CA LEU A 748 -11.86 4.10 29.17
C LEU A 748 -12.67 4.61 30.38
N PRO A 749 -13.97 4.23 30.56
CA PRO A 749 -14.72 4.57 31.78
C PRO A 749 -14.09 4.05 33.08
N ALA A 750 -13.54 2.84 33.07
CA ALA A 750 -12.87 2.25 34.25
C ALA A 750 -11.59 3.03 34.61
N MET A 751 -10.79 3.36 33.58
CA MET A 751 -9.54 4.09 33.75
C MET A 751 -9.76 5.52 34.21
N LEU A 752 -10.75 6.22 33.65
CA LEU A 752 -11.15 7.56 34.10
C LEU A 752 -11.61 7.52 35.59
N ALA A 753 -12.48 6.57 35.94
CA ALA A 753 -12.96 6.42 37.32
C ALA A 753 -11.84 6.08 38.32
N TYR A 754 -10.73 5.45 37.86
CA TYR A 754 -9.64 5.03 38.72
C TYR A 754 -8.50 6.07 38.83
N PHE A 755 -8.06 6.61 37.67
CA PHE A 755 -6.86 7.46 37.60
C PHE A 755 -7.14 8.98 37.68
N ASP A 756 -8.37 9.46 37.33
CA ASP A 756 -8.68 10.89 37.37
C ASP A 756 -9.18 11.35 38.77
N ARG A 757 -8.41 11.01 39.82
CA ARG A 757 -8.75 11.36 41.23
C ARG A 757 -8.58 12.83 41.58
N ALA A 758 -7.80 13.59 40.84
CA ALA A 758 -7.47 14.98 41.18
C ALA A 758 -8.70 15.90 41.13
N ARG A 759 -9.69 15.55 40.31
CA ARG A 759 -10.98 16.28 40.26
C ARG A 759 -11.96 15.84 41.34
N ALA A 760 -11.83 14.63 41.86
CA ALA A 760 -12.64 14.13 42.97
C ALA A 760 -12.33 14.82 44.31
N GLY A 761 -11.11 15.32 44.51
CA GLY A 761 -10.70 16.04 45.71
C GLY A 761 -11.18 17.48 45.80
N SER A 762 -11.56 18.08 44.65
CA SER A 762 -12.15 19.45 44.62
C SER A 762 -13.62 19.49 45.05
N GLU A 763 -14.29 18.36 45.12
CA GLU A 763 -15.70 18.25 45.56
C GLU A 763 -15.88 18.09 47.05
N ALA A 764 -14.81 17.80 47.80
CA ALA A 764 -14.85 17.58 49.25
C ALA A 764 -14.69 18.87 50.11
N ALA A 765 -14.58 20.03 49.48
CA ALA A 765 -14.70 21.27 50.22
C ALA A 765 -16.18 21.57 50.45
N PRO A 766 -16.71 21.40 51.70
CA PRO A 766 -18.07 21.78 51.96
C PRO A 766 -18.22 23.27 51.69
N SER A 767 -19.22 23.62 50.88
CA SER A 767 -19.71 24.99 50.80
C SER A 767 -19.90 25.47 52.22
N GLN A 768 -19.02 26.41 52.67
CA GLN A 768 -19.27 27.11 53.90
C GLN A 768 -20.66 27.72 53.79
N THR A 769 -21.57 27.15 54.56
CA THR A 769 -22.83 27.75 54.87
C THR A 769 -22.62 29.22 55.18
N SER A 770 -23.11 30.07 54.29
CA SER A 770 -23.33 31.45 54.60
C SER A 770 -24.30 31.46 55.78
N SER A 771 -23.73 31.84 56.96
CA SER A 771 -24.51 32.18 58.11
C SER A 771 -25.55 33.21 57.72
N GLU A 772 -26.82 32.84 57.75
CA GLU A 772 -27.94 33.75 57.75
C GLU A 772 -27.77 34.73 58.89
N PRO A 773 -27.88 36.05 58.69
CA PRO A 773 -28.05 36.99 59.80
C PRO A 773 -29.48 36.86 60.33
N THR A 774 -29.62 36.44 61.58
CA THR A 774 -30.82 36.50 62.39
C THR A 774 -31.39 37.90 62.31
N VAL A 775 -32.50 38.05 61.60
CA VAL A 775 -33.31 39.28 61.65
C VAL A 775 -34.24 39.19 62.87
N GLY A 776 -33.92 40.05 63.85
CA GLY A 776 -34.81 40.35 64.98
C GLY A 776 -36.07 41.03 64.47
N ASN A 777 -37.18 40.57 64.98
CA ASN A 777 -38.50 41.16 64.86
C ASN A 777 -38.52 42.58 65.50
N PRO A 778 -39.12 43.59 64.88
CA PRO A 778 -39.81 44.67 65.62
C PRO A 778 -41.24 44.82 65.07
N THR A 779 -42.15 44.83 66.05
CA THR A 779 -43.49 45.27 66.08
C THR A 779 -43.78 46.64 65.48
N LEU A 780 -44.89 46.75 64.79
CA LEU A 780 -45.93 47.85 64.73
C LEU A 780 -45.40 49.28 64.78
N GLU A 781 -45.57 50.01 63.66
CA GLU A 781 -46.37 51.27 63.77
C GLU A 781 -46.82 51.73 62.37
N SER A 782 -48.11 52.21 62.42
CA SER A 782 -48.85 52.72 61.29
C SER A 782 -48.46 54.10 60.84
N ASN A 783 -48.78 54.46 59.64
CA ASN A 783 -49.39 55.69 59.12
C ASN A 783 -48.66 56.34 57.91
N ALA A 784 -49.43 56.38 56.87
CA ALA A 784 -49.92 57.57 56.17
C ALA A 784 -48.98 58.30 55.18
N LEU A 785 -49.70 58.59 54.05
CA LEU A 785 -49.58 59.70 53.13
C LEU A 785 -48.75 59.38 51.83
N GLU A 786 -49.52 59.06 50.82
CA GLU A 786 -49.99 59.94 49.73
C GLU A 786 -48.89 60.79 49.02
N SER A 787 -48.89 60.58 47.72
CA SER A 787 -48.99 61.58 46.66
C SER A 787 -47.76 61.87 45.83
N ASN A 788 -48.07 61.86 44.52
CA ASN A 788 -47.54 62.58 43.37
C ASN A 788 -46.34 62.02 42.57
N ALA A 789 -46.71 61.47 41.44
CA ALA A 789 -46.82 62.11 40.11
C ALA A 789 -45.45 62.62 39.55
N ARG A 790 -44.89 62.03 38.67
CA ARG A 790 -44.81 62.24 37.16
C ARG A 790 -43.95 61.23 36.52
#